data_ec6afffdf0546aee91f248e1ca3b36c3
#
_entry.id   ec6afffdf0546aee91f248e1ca3b36c3
#
_cell.length_a   1.000
_cell.length_b   1.000
_cell.length_c   1.000
_cell.angle_alpha   90.00
_cell.angle_beta   90.00
_cell.angle_gamma   90.00
#
_symmetry.space_group_name_H-M   'P 1'
#
loop_
_entity.id
_entity.type
_entity.pdbx_description
1 polymer ?
#
loop_
_entity_poly.entity_id
_entity_poly.type
_entity_poly.pdbx_seq_one_letter_code
_entity_poly.pdbx_strand_id
1 'polypeptide(L)'
;MSSPFQTNPISTGALDAIELLDREDLLKLVKTMLSGGVSLTFSGKRTAIEIAKKVCPRVMRRDSKLHVGDPGDQAKNLLIEGENLQAMVTLYKYRGQVDLILTDPPFNTGQNFRYNDKWDTDPNDPDLGSVVTREDGSRHTKWIKAMYPRLHMMKAMLKPQGVIAICVDDNELFHLGMMMNEIFDESNRIGIINWQKAYAPKNDSRHLSTATEYVLVYAKDKSLTKTGLEERSDEMNAKYKNLDRDPNGDWVSGDPTSKDRRDRDRYGIQSPFTGAIHYPGSASWRIPKKKLRSLLEEWGSKYIEKDIGDNRTKALILAEEVVPSIPLQQNLDEEPIIKGEEVFNDTAILAARSKAESIRDTEVWGYFHFLKKGHGRPRIKRYFNEVKKGKVPLTYWADEEYDDVFEIGVQSWDHEESGHSQSGVTELDSVVGKGHGFDTVKPLKLFKKIIQIWCLNKGLILDPYAGSGTTGHAALELNKETGSDRRFILIEQGSPGKGDKYARTLTWQRLKNAIEGKRVDKSGKVLDIAEPLGGGFEFRYLTKRIDAKTVLAMKRDELIDVVVTSHWEEDYRSSPNIVRIDDSKYTYLVGKNDRNEGYFIIWNGKDTVEELNRATYREVLKDAKAAGLHPPHHVYARYEILQSPNVRFWKIPDKILAHLGLNENSDQFNEDD
;
A
#
# COMPACT_ATOMS: atom_id res chain seq x y z
N MET A 1 35.45 25.87 -34.27
CA MET A 1 34.21 25.38 -33.64
C MET A 1 34.53 25.08 -32.18
N SER A 2 34.21 25.99 -31.29
CA SER A 2 34.44 25.86 -29.84
C SER A 2 33.41 24.92 -29.23
N SER A 3 33.90 23.98 -28.40
CA SER A 3 33.12 23.03 -27.62
C SER A 3 32.08 23.74 -26.74
N PRO A 4 30.80 23.32 -26.69
CA PRO A 4 29.79 23.97 -25.89
C PRO A 4 29.84 23.59 -24.39
N PHE A 5 30.80 22.84 -23.92
CA PHE A 5 30.96 22.48 -22.52
C PHE A 5 32.11 23.27 -21.88
N GLN A 6 31.86 24.53 -21.55
CA GLN A 6 32.64 25.20 -20.51
C GLN A 6 32.17 24.65 -19.16
N THR A 7 33.03 23.89 -18.49
CA THR A 7 32.87 23.56 -17.07
C THR A 7 32.97 24.88 -16.30
N ASN A 8 31.87 25.33 -15.71
CA ASN A 8 31.91 26.42 -14.75
C ASN A 8 32.86 26.04 -13.62
N PRO A 9 33.84 26.89 -13.25
CA PRO A 9 34.68 26.63 -12.11
C PRO A 9 33.81 26.49 -10.86
N ILE A 10 34.01 25.38 -10.11
CA ILE A 10 33.38 25.16 -8.82
C ILE A 10 33.63 26.39 -7.97
N SER A 11 32.58 27.03 -7.45
CA SER A 11 32.75 28.22 -6.62
C SER A 11 33.60 27.89 -5.39
N THR A 12 34.50 28.78 -4.98
CA THR A 12 35.33 28.60 -3.78
C THR A 12 34.52 28.19 -2.55
N GLY A 13 33.30 28.72 -2.37
CA GLY A 13 32.39 28.32 -1.30
C GLY A 13 31.84 26.87 -1.36
N ALA A 14 31.91 26.21 -2.52
CA ALA A 14 31.55 24.80 -2.63
C ALA A 14 32.71 23.88 -2.20
N LEU A 15 33.95 24.30 -2.44
CA LEU A 15 35.15 23.60 -1.95
C LEU A 15 35.25 23.69 -0.42
N ASP A 16 35.03 24.88 0.14
CA ASP A 16 35.02 25.10 1.59
C ASP A 16 33.93 24.24 2.29
N ALA A 17 32.79 24.05 1.63
CA ALA A 17 31.71 23.18 2.15
C ALA A 17 32.08 21.70 2.10
N ILE A 18 32.86 21.25 1.12
CA ILE A 18 33.34 19.87 1.01
C ILE A 18 34.41 19.56 2.07
N GLU A 19 35.27 20.51 2.39
CA GLU A 19 36.32 20.39 3.42
C GLU A 19 35.71 20.26 4.85
N LEU A 20 34.47 20.68 5.04
CA LEU A 20 33.77 20.61 6.32
C LEU A 20 32.97 19.30 6.48
N LEU A 21 32.90 18.45 5.46
CA LEU A 21 32.23 17.16 5.53
C LEU A 21 33.08 16.15 6.31
N ASP A 22 32.43 15.37 7.17
CA ASP A 22 33.09 14.22 7.77
C ASP A 22 33.35 13.11 6.71
N ARG A 23 34.13 12.11 7.10
CA ARG A 23 34.54 11.02 6.18
C ARG A 23 33.34 10.24 5.61
N GLU A 24 32.28 10.09 6.39
CA GLU A 24 31.06 9.35 5.99
C GLU A 24 30.24 10.15 4.99
N ASP A 25 30.02 11.42 5.25
CA ASP A 25 29.32 12.33 4.33
C ASP A 25 30.11 12.51 3.01
N LEU A 26 31.44 12.51 3.10
CA LEU A 26 32.30 12.58 1.90
C LEU A 26 32.21 11.29 1.08
N LEU A 27 32.22 10.12 1.71
CA LEU A 27 32.03 8.84 1.04
C LEU A 27 30.63 8.72 0.41
N LYS A 28 29.61 9.23 1.05
CA LYS A 28 28.26 9.27 0.54
C LYS A 28 28.15 10.20 -0.68
N LEU A 29 28.74 11.38 -0.61
CA LEU A 29 28.82 12.32 -1.73
C LEU A 29 29.56 11.69 -2.92
N VAL A 30 30.68 11.04 -2.68
CA VAL A 30 31.47 10.35 -3.72
C VAL A 30 30.69 9.17 -4.30
N LYS A 31 30.03 8.36 -3.49
CA LYS A 31 29.14 7.27 -3.98
C LYS A 31 28.01 7.83 -4.85
N THR A 32 27.36 8.91 -4.43
CA THR A 32 26.30 9.59 -5.20
C THR A 32 26.83 10.13 -6.53
N MET A 33 28.02 10.75 -6.52
CA MET A 33 28.66 11.24 -7.76
C MET A 33 29.10 10.12 -8.70
N LEU A 34 29.55 8.98 -8.16
CA LEU A 34 29.97 7.81 -8.93
C LEU A 34 28.77 6.98 -9.44
N SER A 35 27.65 7.00 -8.75
CA SER A 35 26.44 6.29 -9.18
C SER A 35 25.72 6.97 -10.35
N GLY A 36 26.09 8.20 -10.71
CA GLY A 36 25.44 8.95 -11.80
C GLY A 36 23.98 9.31 -11.51
N GLY A 37 23.52 9.19 -10.27
CA GLY A 37 22.15 9.45 -9.85
C GLY A 37 21.77 10.91 -9.90
N VAL A 38 20.47 11.19 -10.07
CA VAL A 38 19.92 12.55 -9.97
C VAL A 38 19.76 12.91 -8.50
N SER A 39 20.39 14.00 -8.06
CA SER A 39 20.18 14.56 -6.71
C SER A 39 19.32 15.81 -6.77
N LEU A 40 18.35 15.91 -5.87
CA LEU A 40 17.53 17.12 -5.70
C LEU A 40 18.28 18.13 -4.84
N THR A 41 18.48 19.34 -5.37
CA THR A 41 19.06 20.45 -4.60
C THR A 41 18.04 21.57 -4.45
N PHE A 42 17.78 22.01 -3.23
CA PHE A 42 16.89 23.13 -2.92
C PHE A 42 17.43 23.96 -1.76
N SER A 43 17.02 25.21 -1.69
CA SER A 43 17.42 26.10 -0.59
C SER A 43 16.95 25.56 0.76
N GLY A 44 17.88 25.29 1.68
CA GLY A 44 17.59 24.76 3.01
C GLY A 44 17.46 23.23 3.10
N LYS A 45 17.93 22.47 2.12
CA LYS A 45 17.94 20.99 2.18
C LYS A 45 18.68 20.46 3.40
N ARG A 46 19.90 20.94 3.64
CA ARG A 46 20.71 20.57 4.81
C ARG A 46 19.96 20.88 6.10
N THR A 47 19.37 22.07 6.18
CA THR A 47 18.55 22.47 7.33
C THR A 47 17.36 21.53 7.54
N ALA A 48 16.68 21.10 6.48
CA ALA A 48 15.56 20.17 6.59
C ALA A 48 15.98 18.81 7.17
N ILE A 49 17.15 18.27 6.79
CA ILE A 49 17.72 17.05 7.37
C ILE A 49 18.07 17.25 8.85
N GLU A 50 18.74 18.35 9.18
CA GLU A 50 19.12 18.68 10.57
C GLU A 50 17.89 18.89 11.46
N ILE A 51 16.82 19.50 10.92
CA ILE A 51 15.55 19.69 11.62
C ILE A 51 14.96 18.32 12.02
N ALA A 52 14.93 17.38 11.10
CA ALA A 52 14.40 16.05 11.39
C ALA A 52 15.13 15.39 12.56
N LYS A 53 16.47 15.56 12.65
CA LYS A 53 17.30 15.07 13.76
C LYS A 53 17.05 15.81 15.10
N LYS A 54 16.59 17.05 15.05
CA LYS A 54 16.36 17.91 16.25
C LYS A 54 14.95 17.85 16.79
N VAL A 55 14.00 17.28 16.06
CA VAL A 55 12.63 17.10 16.55
C VAL A 55 12.61 16.07 17.68
N CYS A 56 12.07 16.49 18.82
CA CYS A 56 12.02 15.66 20.02
C CYS A 56 10.67 14.98 20.17
N PRO A 57 10.64 13.77 20.74
CA PRO A 57 9.39 13.11 21.09
C PRO A 57 8.60 13.92 22.12
N ARG A 58 7.30 13.70 22.13
CA ARG A 58 6.32 14.38 22.99
C ARG A 58 5.65 13.41 23.95
N VAL A 59 5.20 13.91 25.08
CA VAL A 59 4.28 13.16 25.93
C VAL A 59 2.96 13.01 25.19
N MET A 60 2.58 11.77 24.92
CA MET A 60 1.35 11.41 24.24
C MET A 60 0.29 11.05 25.28
N ARG A 61 -0.58 11.99 25.57
CA ARG A 61 -1.64 11.87 26.59
C ARG A 61 -2.87 11.17 26.01
N ARG A 62 -3.51 10.42 26.86
CA ARG A 62 -4.77 9.73 26.60
C ARG A 62 -5.97 10.64 26.90
N ASP A 63 -6.97 10.68 26.02
CA ASP A 63 -8.27 11.27 26.28
C ASP A 63 -9.35 10.18 26.28
N SER A 64 -9.58 9.59 27.47
CA SER A 64 -10.48 8.45 27.60
C SER A 64 -11.94 8.75 27.23
N LYS A 65 -12.35 10.02 27.21
CA LYS A 65 -13.70 10.42 26.78
C LYS A 65 -13.90 10.29 25.27
N LEU A 66 -12.81 10.24 24.53
CA LEU A 66 -12.81 10.13 23.08
C LEU A 66 -12.40 8.72 22.59
N HIS A 67 -12.20 7.76 23.48
CA HIS A 67 -12.01 6.37 23.10
C HIS A 67 -13.31 5.78 22.55
N VAL A 68 -13.19 4.87 21.59
CA VAL A 68 -14.34 4.21 20.94
C VAL A 68 -14.10 2.70 20.93
N GLY A 69 -15.14 1.91 21.20
CA GLY A 69 -15.09 0.45 21.23
C GLY A 69 -14.65 -0.12 22.58
N ASP A 70 -14.51 -1.44 22.64
CA ASP A 70 -14.05 -2.17 23.83
C ASP A 70 -12.55 -2.01 24.07
N PRO A 71 -12.04 -2.15 25.31
CA PRO A 71 -10.62 -1.94 25.62
C PRO A 71 -9.65 -2.76 24.75
N GLY A 72 -10.01 -3.99 24.38
CA GLY A 72 -9.20 -4.84 23.51
C GLY A 72 -9.10 -4.30 22.08
N ASP A 73 -10.19 -3.76 21.54
CA ASP A 73 -10.24 -3.15 20.22
C ASP A 73 -9.62 -1.75 20.21
N GLN A 74 -9.80 -0.97 21.30
CA GLN A 74 -9.15 0.32 21.46
C GLN A 74 -7.62 0.22 21.34
N ALA A 75 -7.00 -0.78 21.95
CA ALA A 75 -5.54 -0.96 21.94
C ALA A 75 -4.95 -1.29 20.56
N LYS A 76 -5.79 -1.66 19.59
CA LYS A 76 -5.34 -2.02 18.24
C LYS A 76 -5.05 -0.81 17.36
N ASN A 77 -5.80 0.27 17.54
CA ASN A 77 -5.78 1.44 16.64
C ASN A 77 -5.57 2.73 17.43
N LEU A 78 -4.93 3.70 16.76
CA LEU A 78 -4.65 5.01 17.35
C LEU A 78 -5.16 6.15 16.45
N LEU A 79 -5.82 7.13 17.07
CA LEU A 79 -6.03 8.45 16.50
C LEU A 79 -5.27 9.46 17.34
N ILE A 80 -4.29 10.15 16.75
CA ILE A 80 -3.37 11.05 17.45
C ILE A 80 -3.59 12.48 16.97
N GLU A 81 -3.93 13.36 17.91
CA GLU A 81 -4.00 14.80 17.68
C GLU A 81 -2.64 15.44 17.94
N GLY A 82 -2.04 16.02 16.90
CA GLY A 82 -0.77 16.71 17.00
C GLY A 82 -0.05 16.90 15.66
N GLU A 83 1.09 17.56 15.71
CA GLU A 83 1.95 17.74 14.55
C GLU A 83 2.55 16.38 14.13
N ASN A 84 2.48 16.07 12.85
CA ASN A 84 2.73 14.71 12.36
C ASN A 84 4.19 14.24 12.46
N LEU A 85 5.17 15.13 12.23
CA LEU A 85 6.57 14.75 12.41
C LEU A 85 6.90 14.48 13.89
N GLN A 86 6.41 15.32 14.81
CA GLN A 86 6.56 15.09 16.25
C GLN A 86 5.85 13.82 16.71
N ALA A 87 4.68 13.53 16.14
CA ALA A 87 3.95 12.28 16.41
C ALA A 87 4.74 11.05 15.92
N MET A 88 5.25 11.06 14.67
CA MET A 88 6.05 9.96 14.14
C MET A 88 7.36 9.75 14.92
N VAL A 89 8.01 10.84 15.36
CA VAL A 89 9.20 10.75 16.24
C VAL A 89 8.82 10.10 17.57
N THR A 90 7.68 10.45 18.16
CA THR A 90 7.18 9.88 19.41
C THR A 90 6.82 8.40 19.27
N LEU A 91 6.39 7.97 18.09
CA LEU A 91 6.02 6.59 17.77
C LEU A 91 7.24 5.70 17.47
N TYR A 92 8.37 5.92 18.13
CA TYR A 92 9.63 5.22 17.89
C TYR A 92 9.49 3.69 17.83
N LYS A 93 8.68 3.10 18.71
CA LYS A 93 8.45 1.65 18.75
C LYS A 93 7.83 1.06 17.47
N TYR A 94 7.22 1.89 16.63
CA TYR A 94 6.62 1.48 15.37
C TYR A 94 7.57 1.61 14.17
N ARG A 95 8.81 2.05 14.38
CA ARG A 95 9.83 2.08 13.31
C ARG A 95 10.08 0.67 12.79
N GLY A 96 10.12 0.54 11.48
CA GLY A 96 10.25 -0.76 10.83
C GLY A 96 9.04 -1.70 11.00
N GLN A 97 7.87 -1.21 11.48
CA GLN A 97 6.68 -2.03 11.78
C GLN A 97 5.49 -1.77 10.86
N VAL A 98 5.50 -0.69 10.08
CA VAL A 98 4.38 -0.27 9.24
C VAL A 98 4.40 -1.05 7.91
N ASP A 99 3.28 -1.66 7.57
CA ASP A 99 3.13 -2.38 6.30
C ASP A 99 2.78 -1.46 5.14
N LEU A 100 1.88 -0.49 5.39
CA LEU A 100 1.43 0.48 4.40
C LEU A 100 1.38 1.89 5.00
N ILE A 101 2.00 2.84 4.34
CA ILE A 101 1.70 4.25 4.54
C ILE A 101 0.79 4.68 3.39
N LEU A 102 -0.43 5.11 3.73
CA LEU A 102 -1.40 5.65 2.78
C LEU A 102 -1.79 7.04 3.25
N THR A 103 -1.49 8.07 2.46
CA THR A 103 -1.60 9.44 2.94
C THR A 103 -1.89 10.45 1.84
N ASP A 104 -2.56 11.54 2.24
CA ASP A 104 -3.04 12.61 1.37
C ASP A 104 -2.57 13.97 1.92
N PRO A 105 -1.27 14.35 1.72
CA PRO A 105 -0.75 15.62 2.23
C PRO A 105 -1.36 16.81 1.50
N PRO A 106 -1.33 18.02 2.08
CA PRO A 106 -1.80 19.24 1.40
C PRO A 106 -1.09 19.48 0.07
N PHE A 107 -1.84 19.76 -1.01
CA PHE A 107 -1.31 19.91 -2.38
C PHE A 107 -0.72 21.29 -2.71
N ASN A 108 -0.56 22.15 -1.71
CA ASN A 108 0.01 23.49 -1.89
C ASN A 108 -0.80 24.37 -2.88
N THR A 109 -2.09 24.22 -2.89
CA THR A 109 -3.01 24.96 -3.77
C THR A 109 -3.23 26.43 -3.37
N GLY A 110 -2.62 26.87 -2.27
CA GLY A 110 -2.77 28.21 -1.71
C GLY A 110 -3.86 28.36 -0.65
N GLN A 111 -4.50 27.27 -0.23
CA GLN A 111 -5.60 27.30 0.73
C GLN A 111 -5.32 26.53 2.03
N ASN A 112 -4.71 25.36 1.95
CA ASN A 112 -4.66 24.40 3.06
C ASN A 112 -3.26 24.17 3.62
N PHE A 113 -2.20 24.41 2.83
CA PHE A 113 -0.84 24.21 3.29
C PHE A 113 -0.40 25.36 4.18
N ARG A 114 0.10 25.02 5.38
CA ARG A 114 0.69 25.97 6.33
C ARG A 114 2.17 25.71 6.51
N TYR A 115 2.94 26.75 6.72
CA TYR A 115 4.36 26.66 6.99
C TYR A 115 4.76 27.64 8.10
N ASN A 116 5.53 27.14 9.06
CA ASN A 116 6.10 27.97 10.13
C ASN A 116 7.52 28.39 9.74
N ASP A 117 7.71 29.65 9.41
CA ASP A 117 9.02 30.20 9.02
C ASP A 117 10.06 30.14 10.15
N LYS A 118 9.65 29.96 11.41
CA LYS A 118 10.55 29.78 12.55
C LYS A 118 11.08 28.34 12.68
N TRP A 119 10.58 27.42 11.89
CA TRP A 119 10.93 26.01 12.00
C TRP A 119 12.41 25.74 11.79
N ASP A 120 13.11 26.58 11.01
CA ASP A 120 14.55 26.53 10.80
C ASP A 120 15.35 26.83 12.09
N THR A 121 14.76 27.55 13.06
CA THR A 121 15.37 27.92 14.35
C THR A 121 14.86 27.07 15.53
N ASP A 122 13.58 26.75 15.55
CA ASP A 122 12.96 25.87 16.57
C ASP A 122 12.01 24.84 15.91
N PRO A 123 12.53 23.68 15.52
CA PRO A 123 11.69 22.62 14.92
C PRO A 123 10.72 21.98 15.90
N ASN A 124 10.83 22.30 17.20
CA ASN A 124 9.94 21.81 18.23
C ASN A 124 8.79 22.77 18.56
N ASP A 125 8.72 23.94 17.91
CA ASP A 125 7.58 24.85 18.02
C ASP A 125 6.32 24.18 17.46
N PRO A 126 5.24 24.04 18.27
CA PRO A 126 3.98 23.44 17.81
C PRO A 126 3.18 24.37 16.88
N ASP A 127 3.62 25.59 16.63
CA ASP A 127 2.93 26.52 15.74
C ASP A 127 3.02 26.06 14.27
N LEU A 128 1.88 25.83 13.66
CA LEU A 128 1.78 25.44 12.24
C LEU A 128 2.09 26.56 11.26
N GLY A 129 2.24 27.80 11.75
CA GLY A 129 2.50 28.98 10.94
C GLY A 129 1.30 29.46 10.13
N SER A 130 1.58 30.22 9.07
CA SER A 130 0.58 30.84 8.20
C SER A 130 0.28 29.97 6.97
N VAL A 131 -0.91 30.16 6.38
CA VAL A 131 -1.25 29.56 5.08
C VAL A 131 -0.32 30.12 4.01
N VAL A 132 0.26 29.26 3.22
CA VAL A 132 1.11 29.62 2.07
C VAL A 132 0.19 29.88 0.88
N THR A 133 0.18 31.13 0.38
CA THR A 133 -0.72 31.53 -0.72
C THR A 133 -0.12 31.16 -2.09
N ARG A 134 -0.94 31.24 -3.14
CA ARG A 134 -0.50 30.98 -4.53
C ARG A 134 0.54 32.00 -5.03
N GLU A 135 0.47 33.22 -4.51
CA GLU A 135 1.34 34.35 -4.87
C GLU A 135 2.71 34.26 -4.19
N ASP A 136 2.88 33.35 -3.22
CA ASP A 136 4.18 33.14 -2.56
C ASP A 136 5.16 32.49 -3.54
N GLY A 137 6.15 33.23 -4.00
CA GLY A 137 7.20 32.74 -4.92
C GLY A 137 8.06 31.61 -4.37
N SER A 138 8.05 31.40 -3.05
CA SER A 138 8.76 30.31 -2.37
C SER A 138 7.89 29.12 -2.00
N ARG A 139 6.62 29.07 -2.41
CA ARG A 139 5.64 28.09 -1.99
C ARG A 139 6.11 26.63 -2.17
N HIS A 140 6.70 26.32 -3.33
CA HIS A 140 7.21 24.97 -3.61
C HIS A 140 8.41 24.62 -2.72
N THR A 141 9.33 25.56 -2.50
CA THR A 141 10.47 25.37 -1.59
C THR A 141 10.00 25.13 -0.14
N LYS A 142 9.02 25.89 0.34
CA LYS A 142 8.41 25.70 1.66
C LYS A 142 7.74 24.32 1.78
N TRP A 143 7.04 23.90 0.74
CA TRP A 143 6.40 22.60 0.71
C TRP A 143 7.44 21.46 0.73
N ILE A 144 8.47 21.54 -0.10
CA ILE A 144 9.59 20.59 -0.12
C ILE A 144 10.27 20.51 1.25
N LYS A 145 10.61 21.65 1.86
CA LYS A 145 11.22 21.71 3.21
C LYS A 145 10.34 21.01 4.26
N ALA A 146 9.02 21.18 4.19
CA ALA A 146 8.09 20.54 5.10
C ALA A 146 7.98 19.04 4.85
N MET A 147 7.90 18.60 3.60
CA MET A 147 7.72 17.20 3.24
C MET A 147 8.98 16.35 3.40
N TYR A 148 10.14 16.90 3.09
CA TYR A 148 11.40 16.15 3.07
C TYR A 148 11.70 15.39 4.36
N PRO A 149 11.72 16.01 5.57
CA PRO A 149 11.95 15.30 6.82
C PRO A 149 10.83 14.30 7.17
N ARG A 150 9.58 14.58 6.76
CA ARG A 150 8.46 13.68 6.97
C ARG A 150 8.58 12.42 6.11
N LEU A 151 9.03 12.56 4.86
CA LEU A 151 9.27 11.41 3.97
C LEU A 151 10.38 10.50 4.49
N HIS A 152 11.47 11.07 5.03
CA HIS A 152 12.52 10.30 5.71
C HIS A 152 11.95 9.52 6.90
N MET A 153 11.15 10.19 7.75
CA MET A 153 10.53 9.53 8.89
C MET A 153 9.54 8.44 8.45
N MET A 154 8.73 8.69 7.42
CA MET A 154 7.83 7.68 6.84
C MET A 154 8.61 6.45 6.36
N LYS A 155 9.75 6.64 5.66
CA LYS A 155 10.63 5.53 5.26
C LYS A 155 11.14 4.73 6.45
N ALA A 156 11.55 5.41 7.53
CA ALA A 156 11.99 4.76 8.77
C ALA A 156 10.88 3.93 9.43
N MET A 157 9.62 4.37 9.36
CA MET A 157 8.47 3.64 9.90
C MET A 157 8.15 2.36 9.15
N LEU A 158 8.44 2.28 7.85
CA LEU A 158 8.11 1.13 7.00
C LEU A 158 8.94 -0.11 7.34
N LYS A 159 8.29 -1.28 7.31
CA LYS A 159 8.97 -2.59 7.22
C LYS A 159 9.85 -2.66 5.95
N PRO A 160 10.83 -3.56 5.88
CA PRO A 160 11.61 -3.76 4.64
C PRO A 160 10.72 -3.98 3.40
N GLN A 161 9.68 -4.80 3.50
CA GLN A 161 8.70 -5.06 2.43
C GLN A 161 7.55 -4.05 2.36
N GLY A 162 7.54 -3.02 3.22
CA GLY A 162 6.47 -2.05 3.35
C GLY A 162 6.36 -1.11 2.15
N VAL A 163 5.16 -0.59 1.94
CA VAL A 163 4.81 0.27 0.81
C VAL A 163 4.32 1.63 1.29
N ILE A 164 4.66 2.67 0.55
CA ILE A 164 4.11 4.01 0.73
C ILE A 164 3.33 4.41 -0.53
N ALA A 165 2.10 4.86 -0.35
CA ALA A 165 1.21 5.39 -1.37
C ALA A 165 0.79 6.82 -0.98
N ILE A 166 1.22 7.80 -1.77
CA ILE A 166 0.99 9.22 -1.49
C ILE A 166 0.14 9.82 -2.58
N CYS A 167 -1.02 10.37 -2.19
CA CYS A 167 -1.87 11.15 -3.09
C CYS A 167 -1.22 12.52 -3.37
N VAL A 168 -1.32 13.00 -4.59
CA VAL A 168 -0.81 14.30 -5.02
C VAL A 168 -1.54 14.77 -6.28
N ASP A 169 -1.66 16.07 -6.45
CA ASP A 169 -2.11 16.67 -7.71
C ASP A 169 -0.94 17.15 -8.59
N ASP A 170 -1.27 17.74 -9.72
CA ASP A 170 -0.29 18.26 -10.67
C ASP A 170 0.57 19.42 -10.15
N ASN A 171 0.18 20.10 -9.05
CA ASN A 171 0.98 21.18 -8.47
C ASN A 171 2.31 20.69 -7.91
N GLU A 172 2.31 19.54 -7.21
CA GLU A 172 3.51 19.04 -6.52
C GLU A 172 3.96 17.65 -7.01
N LEU A 173 3.34 17.08 -8.04
CA LEU A 173 3.68 15.76 -8.58
C LEU A 173 5.18 15.60 -8.89
N PHE A 174 5.77 16.56 -9.59
CA PHE A 174 7.18 16.50 -9.99
C PHE A 174 8.12 16.69 -8.80
N HIS A 175 7.79 17.60 -7.89
CA HIS A 175 8.59 17.82 -6.69
C HIS A 175 8.57 16.62 -5.75
N LEU A 176 7.39 16.04 -5.53
CA LEU A 176 7.25 14.81 -4.75
C LEU A 176 7.98 13.65 -5.42
N GLY A 177 7.82 13.47 -6.73
CA GLY A 177 8.49 12.41 -7.48
C GLY A 177 10.00 12.46 -7.38
N MET A 178 10.61 13.67 -7.45
CA MET A 178 12.04 13.84 -7.29
C MET A 178 12.50 13.54 -5.85
N MET A 179 11.78 14.00 -4.83
CA MET A 179 12.09 13.67 -3.43
C MET A 179 11.96 12.15 -3.17
N MET A 180 10.94 11.51 -3.71
CA MET A 180 10.73 10.07 -3.56
C MET A 180 11.82 9.25 -4.24
N ASN A 181 12.26 9.66 -5.44
CA ASN A 181 13.39 9.02 -6.12
C ASN A 181 14.68 9.13 -5.30
N GLU A 182 14.95 10.29 -4.68
CA GLU A 182 16.13 10.48 -3.85
C GLU A 182 16.07 9.68 -2.53
N ILE A 183 14.92 9.72 -1.84
CA ILE A 183 14.78 9.11 -0.51
C ILE A 183 14.59 7.60 -0.59
N PHE A 184 13.76 7.12 -1.52
CA PHE A 184 13.39 5.70 -1.63
C PHE A 184 14.19 4.94 -2.69
N ASP A 185 14.92 5.65 -3.56
CA ASP A 185 15.53 5.17 -4.80
C ASP A 185 14.49 4.96 -5.92
N GLU A 186 14.84 5.33 -7.15
CA GLU A 186 13.97 5.17 -8.32
C GLU A 186 13.66 3.69 -8.61
N SER A 187 14.59 2.78 -8.35
CA SER A 187 14.43 1.34 -8.52
C SER A 187 13.30 0.76 -7.65
N ASN A 188 13.00 1.41 -6.53
CA ASN A 188 11.93 1.03 -5.61
C ASN A 188 10.57 1.62 -5.97
N ARG A 189 10.47 2.41 -7.03
CA ARG A 189 9.19 2.90 -7.53
C ARG A 189 8.35 1.72 -8.07
N ILE A 190 7.16 1.50 -7.50
CA ILE A 190 6.20 0.51 -7.97
C ILE A 190 5.43 1.07 -9.16
N GLY A 191 4.92 2.30 -9.04
CA GLY A 191 4.21 2.95 -10.12
C GLY A 191 3.64 4.32 -9.74
N ILE A 192 3.08 4.98 -10.74
CA ILE A 192 2.27 6.20 -10.59
C ILE A 192 0.89 5.83 -11.07
N ILE A 193 -0.08 5.87 -10.15
CA ILE A 193 -1.48 5.60 -10.47
C ILE A 193 -2.11 6.90 -10.90
N ASN A 194 -2.76 6.88 -12.06
CA ASN A 194 -3.55 7.98 -12.58
C ASN A 194 -5.02 7.73 -12.23
N TRP A 195 -5.55 8.49 -11.27
CA TRP A 195 -6.90 8.33 -10.77
C TRP A 195 -7.80 9.45 -11.28
N GLN A 196 -8.92 9.10 -11.88
CA GLN A 196 -9.93 10.04 -12.32
C GLN A 196 -10.75 10.56 -11.13
N LYS A 197 -10.46 11.79 -10.71
CA LYS A 197 -11.12 12.43 -9.57
C LYS A 197 -12.44 13.12 -9.90
N ALA A 198 -12.66 13.46 -11.16
CA ALA A 198 -13.81 14.21 -11.61
C ALA A 198 -14.37 13.61 -12.90
N TYR A 199 -15.71 13.52 -12.93
CA TYR A 199 -16.47 12.96 -14.04
C TYR A 199 -16.69 13.99 -15.17
N ALA A 200 -17.05 15.22 -14.82
CA ALA A 200 -17.40 16.24 -15.79
C ALA A 200 -16.26 17.25 -15.98
N PRO A 201 -15.99 17.69 -17.21
CA PRO A 201 -15.05 18.77 -17.46
C PRO A 201 -15.58 20.07 -16.86
N LYS A 202 -14.66 20.91 -16.34
CA LYS A 202 -14.98 22.26 -15.89
C LYS A 202 -15.07 23.19 -17.11
N ASN A 203 -16.26 23.68 -17.41
CA ASN A 203 -16.52 24.51 -18.59
C ASN A 203 -15.84 25.89 -18.53
N ASP A 204 -15.40 26.33 -17.36
CA ASP A 204 -14.67 27.58 -17.11
C ASP A 204 -13.15 27.44 -17.25
N SER A 205 -12.65 26.24 -17.55
CA SER A 205 -11.22 26.01 -17.73
C SER A 205 -10.72 26.66 -19.00
N ARG A 206 -9.77 27.58 -18.86
CA ARG A 206 -9.18 28.33 -20.00
C ARG A 206 -8.35 27.44 -20.93
N HIS A 207 -7.78 26.35 -20.42
CA HIS A 207 -6.96 25.41 -21.15
C HIS A 207 -7.53 23.99 -21.00
N LEU A 208 -6.83 23.11 -20.29
CA LEU A 208 -7.30 21.76 -20.03
C LEU A 208 -8.07 21.71 -18.68
N SER A 209 -9.17 20.99 -18.65
CA SER A 209 -9.86 20.67 -17.39
C SER A 209 -9.15 19.51 -16.72
N THR A 210 -8.57 19.75 -15.54
CA THR A 210 -7.88 18.70 -14.77
C THR A 210 -8.90 17.77 -14.13
N ALA A 211 -9.01 16.56 -14.66
CA ALA A 211 -9.93 15.52 -14.18
C ALA A 211 -9.23 14.44 -13.36
N THR A 212 -7.90 14.52 -13.22
CA THR A 212 -7.10 13.47 -12.58
C THR A 212 -6.32 13.98 -11.37
N GLU A 213 -6.03 13.07 -10.47
CA GLU A 213 -5.00 13.14 -9.43
C GLU A 213 -4.13 11.91 -9.51
N TYR A 214 -3.05 11.88 -8.75
CA TYR A 214 -2.06 10.83 -8.83
C TYR A 214 -1.86 10.18 -7.47
N VAL A 215 -1.52 8.88 -7.48
CA VAL A 215 -0.99 8.20 -6.29
C VAL A 215 0.40 7.68 -6.65
N LEU A 216 1.43 8.24 -6.01
CA LEU A 216 2.80 7.77 -6.15
C LEU A 216 3.02 6.60 -5.20
N VAL A 217 3.47 5.48 -5.73
CA VAL A 217 3.65 4.25 -4.96
C VAL A 217 5.10 3.78 -5.03
N TYR A 218 5.72 3.68 -3.85
CA TYR A 218 7.08 3.19 -3.67
C TYR A 218 7.10 2.09 -2.61
N ALA A 219 8.00 1.15 -2.77
CA ALA A 219 8.37 0.20 -1.72
C ALA A 219 9.56 0.73 -0.93
N LYS A 220 9.76 0.31 0.32
CA LYS A 220 11.04 0.51 1.01
C LYS A 220 12.11 -0.35 0.36
N ASP A 221 11.79 -1.63 0.04
CA ASP A 221 12.58 -2.52 -0.80
C ASP A 221 11.62 -3.31 -1.71
N LYS A 222 11.63 -2.98 -3.02
CA LYS A 222 10.74 -3.58 -4.02
C LYS A 222 11.00 -5.07 -4.23
N SER A 223 12.21 -5.54 -3.98
CA SER A 223 12.57 -6.95 -4.13
C SER A 223 11.87 -7.85 -3.08
N LEU A 224 11.54 -7.28 -1.92
CA LEU A 224 10.85 -7.94 -0.82
C LEU A 224 9.33 -7.73 -0.86
N THR A 225 8.88 -6.72 -1.61
CA THR A 225 7.47 -6.31 -1.63
C THR A 225 6.64 -7.25 -2.51
N LYS A 226 5.42 -7.52 -2.05
CA LYS A 226 4.41 -8.27 -2.81
C LYS A 226 3.21 -7.36 -3.06
N THR A 227 2.90 -7.16 -4.33
CA THR A 227 1.64 -6.52 -4.73
C THR A 227 0.53 -7.56 -4.70
N GLY A 228 -0.54 -7.27 -3.98
CA GLY A 228 -1.74 -8.10 -3.94
C GLY A 228 -2.45 -8.14 -5.30
N LEU A 229 -3.34 -9.08 -5.42
CA LEU A 229 -4.23 -9.17 -6.58
C LEU A 229 -5.59 -8.58 -6.17
N GLU A 230 -6.22 -7.92 -7.11
CA GLU A 230 -7.59 -7.46 -6.98
C GLU A 230 -8.56 -8.58 -7.28
N GLU A 231 -9.76 -8.49 -6.75
CA GLU A 231 -10.82 -9.45 -7.04
C GLU A 231 -11.18 -9.42 -8.53
N ARG A 232 -11.55 -10.56 -9.03
CA ARG A 232 -12.04 -10.67 -10.40
C ARG A 232 -13.52 -10.31 -10.41
N SER A 233 -13.96 -9.53 -11.39
CA SER A 233 -15.37 -9.24 -11.53
C SER A 233 -16.16 -10.49 -11.91
N ASP A 234 -17.45 -10.51 -11.57
CA ASP A 234 -18.36 -11.59 -11.92
C ASP A 234 -18.46 -11.78 -13.44
N GLU A 235 -18.35 -10.71 -14.22
CA GLU A 235 -18.32 -10.73 -15.67
C GLU A 235 -17.07 -11.42 -16.23
N MET A 236 -15.90 -11.21 -15.60
CA MET A 236 -14.67 -11.94 -15.95
C MET A 236 -14.81 -13.43 -15.66
N ASN A 237 -15.51 -13.78 -14.59
CA ASN A 237 -15.74 -15.17 -14.20
C ASN A 237 -16.82 -15.82 -15.06
N ALA A 238 -17.87 -15.10 -15.45
CA ALA A 238 -18.95 -15.56 -16.30
C ALA A 238 -18.51 -15.97 -17.73
N LYS A 239 -17.32 -15.53 -18.16
CA LYS A 239 -16.71 -15.97 -19.43
C LYS A 239 -16.27 -17.43 -19.42
N TYR A 240 -16.06 -18.01 -18.24
CA TYR A 240 -15.71 -19.41 -18.08
C TYR A 240 -16.98 -20.26 -18.06
N LYS A 241 -17.04 -21.24 -18.92
CA LYS A 241 -18.21 -22.14 -19.06
C LYS A 241 -17.73 -23.52 -19.36
N ASN A 242 -18.38 -24.53 -18.81
CA ASN A 242 -18.14 -25.93 -19.15
C ASN A 242 -19.02 -26.34 -20.32
N LEU A 243 -18.54 -26.09 -21.55
CA LEU A 243 -19.32 -26.31 -22.76
C LEU A 243 -19.45 -27.79 -23.17
N ASP A 244 -18.55 -28.64 -22.70
CA ASP A 244 -18.37 -30.01 -23.10
C ASP A 244 -18.40 -31.01 -21.93
N ARG A 245 -18.82 -30.55 -20.74
CA ARG A 245 -18.87 -31.35 -19.48
C ARG A 245 -17.48 -31.86 -19.06
N ASP A 246 -16.43 -31.04 -19.28
CA ASP A 246 -15.08 -31.38 -18.90
C ASP A 246 -14.98 -31.61 -17.38
N PRO A 247 -14.42 -32.73 -16.90
CA PRO A 247 -14.28 -33.00 -15.47
C PRO A 247 -13.31 -32.05 -14.79
N ASN A 248 -12.45 -31.32 -15.51
CA ASN A 248 -11.57 -30.30 -14.97
C ASN A 248 -12.30 -28.97 -14.66
N GLY A 249 -13.58 -28.87 -15.03
CA GLY A 249 -14.44 -27.71 -14.71
C GLY A 249 -14.57 -26.70 -15.86
N ASP A 250 -15.01 -25.50 -15.48
CA ASP A 250 -15.24 -24.40 -16.43
C ASP A 250 -13.95 -23.92 -17.08
N TRP A 251 -14.02 -23.58 -18.36
CA TRP A 251 -12.88 -23.12 -19.15
C TRP A 251 -13.25 -22.03 -20.17
N VAL A 252 -12.26 -21.34 -20.69
CA VAL A 252 -12.36 -20.36 -21.77
C VAL A 252 -11.33 -20.67 -22.85
N SER A 253 -11.64 -20.34 -24.10
CA SER A 253 -10.72 -20.51 -25.24
C SER A 253 -9.55 -19.54 -25.14
N GLY A 254 -8.34 -20.08 -24.99
CA GLY A 254 -7.07 -19.32 -24.96
C GLY A 254 -6.27 -19.39 -26.24
N ASP A 255 -5.34 -18.47 -26.43
CA ASP A 255 -4.43 -18.45 -27.57
C ASP A 255 -3.35 -19.54 -27.42
N PRO A 256 -3.16 -20.43 -28.40
CA PRO A 256 -2.15 -21.46 -28.41
C PRO A 256 -0.76 -20.98 -28.81
N THR A 257 -0.59 -19.70 -29.11
CA THR A 257 0.67 -19.13 -29.62
C THR A 257 1.47 -18.40 -28.55
N SER A 258 2.77 -18.17 -28.81
CA SER A 258 3.69 -17.33 -28.02
C SER A 258 4.26 -16.24 -28.91
N LYS A 259 4.39 -15.02 -28.38
CA LYS A 259 5.02 -13.89 -29.08
C LYS A 259 6.51 -14.13 -29.41
N ASP A 260 7.16 -15.04 -28.67
CA ASP A 260 8.56 -15.42 -28.95
C ASP A 260 8.65 -16.11 -30.28
N ARG A 261 9.37 -15.50 -31.21
CA ARG A 261 9.57 -16.06 -32.55
C ARG A 261 10.59 -17.19 -32.48
N ARG A 262 10.13 -18.42 -32.74
CA ARG A 262 10.93 -19.64 -32.83
C ARG A 262 10.61 -20.35 -34.14
N ASP A 263 11.47 -20.26 -35.16
CA ASP A 263 11.19 -20.76 -36.48
C ASP A 263 10.86 -22.26 -36.53
N ARG A 264 11.44 -23.06 -35.63
CA ARG A 264 11.10 -24.49 -35.48
C ARG A 264 9.64 -24.75 -35.05
N ASP A 265 8.99 -23.78 -34.39
CA ASP A 265 7.64 -23.88 -33.86
C ASP A 265 6.61 -23.09 -34.70
N ARG A 266 6.93 -22.81 -35.99
CA ARG A 266 6.09 -22.02 -36.90
C ARG A 266 5.62 -22.86 -38.12
N TYR A 267 5.20 -24.07 -37.85
CA TYR A 267 4.75 -25.04 -38.85
C TYR A 267 3.23 -25.05 -39.03
N GLY A 268 2.76 -25.60 -40.15
CA GLY A 268 1.34 -25.77 -40.41
C GLY A 268 0.74 -26.93 -39.61
N ILE A 269 -0.54 -26.79 -39.22
CA ILE A 269 -1.36 -27.81 -38.56
C ILE A 269 -2.63 -28.00 -39.34
N GLN A 270 -2.90 -29.23 -39.80
CA GLN A 270 -4.13 -29.54 -40.52
C GLN A 270 -5.31 -29.78 -39.60
N SER A 271 -6.41 -29.08 -39.81
CA SER A 271 -7.66 -29.27 -39.08
C SER A 271 -8.31 -30.61 -39.41
N PRO A 272 -8.71 -31.43 -38.44
CA PRO A 272 -9.44 -32.67 -38.72
C PRO A 272 -10.89 -32.41 -39.11
N PHE A 273 -11.40 -31.19 -38.91
CA PHE A 273 -12.77 -30.81 -39.28
C PHE A 273 -12.89 -30.31 -40.73
N THR A 274 -11.91 -29.53 -41.16
CA THR A 274 -11.98 -28.82 -42.45
C THR A 274 -10.94 -29.31 -43.48
N GLY A 275 -9.84 -29.90 -43.00
CA GLY A 275 -8.69 -30.22 -43.81
C GLY A 275 -7.76 -29.03 -44.08
N ALA A 276 -8.16 -27.81 -43.68
CA ALA A 276 -7.38 -26.60 -43.84
C ALA A 276 -6.10 -26.59 -42.99
N ILE A 277 -5.04 -25.95 -43.50
CA ILE A 277 -3.79 -25.79 -42.74
C ILE A 277 -3.81 -24.49 -41.97
N HIS A 278 -3.58 -24.56 -40.68
CA HIS A 278 -3.52 -23.43 -39.77
C HIS A 278 -2.06 -23.13 -39.39
N TYR A 279 -1.70 -21.84 -39.32
CA TYR A 279 -0.38 -21.34 -38.94
C TYR A 279 -0.48 -20.44 -37.72
N PRO A 280 0.61 -20.27 -36.93
CA PRO A 280 0.62 -19.37 -35.78
C PRO A 280 0.78 -17.88 -36.16
N GLY A 281 0.69 -17.52 -37.44
CA GLY A 281 0.94 -16.17 -37.93
C GLY A 281 2.38 -15.72 -37.71
N SER A 282 2.60 -14.49 -37.28
CA SER A 282 3.92 -13.94 -36.91
C SER A 282 4.50 -14.53 -35.61
N ALA A 283 3.68 -15.22 -34.82
CA ALA A 283 4.03 -15.89 -33.58
C ALA A 283 4.59 -17.30 -33.76
N SER A 284 4.74 -18.08 -32.70
CA SER A 284 5.12 -19.49 -32.70
C SER A 284 4.14 -20.30 -31.84
N TRP A 285 3.96 -21.58 -32.16
CA TRP A 285 3.16 -22.46 -31.30
C TRP A 285 3.82 -22.56 -29.92
N ARG A 286 3.00 -22.41 -28.88
CA ARG A 286 3.43 -22.47 -27.46
C ARG A 286 3.74 -23.90 -27.03
N ILE A 287 3.02 -24.85 -27.60
CA ILE A 287 3.09 -26.28 -27.26
C ILE A 287 4.17 -26.96 -28.14
N PRO A 288 5.08 -27.76 -27.55
CA PRO A 288 6.06 -28.53 -28.35
C PRO A 288 5.38 -29.44 -29.33
N LYS A 289 5.94 -29.55 -30.56
CA LYS A 289 5.35 -30.26 -31.69
C LYS A 289 4.88 -31.69 -31.37
N LYS A 290 5.70 -32.47 -30.66
CA LYS A 290 5.35 -33.84 -30.26
C LYS A 290 4.11 -33.88 -29.39
N LYS A 291 3.99 -32.95 -28.39
CA LYS A 291 2.80 -32.84 -27.54
C LYS A 291 1.58 -32.34 -28.32
N LEU A 292 1.79 -31.39 -29.22
CA LEU A 292 0.72 -30.85 -30.05
C LEU A 292 0.14 -31.92 -30.98
N ARG A 293 1.01 -32.79 -31.53
CA ARG A 293 0.56 -33.95 -32.31
C ARG A 293 -0.34 -34.86 -31.49
N SER A 294 0.03 -35.24 -30.27
CA SER A 294 -0.83 -36.07 -29.42
C SER A 294 -2.17 -35.41 -29.10
N LEU A 295 -2.20 -34.07 -28.89
CA LEU A 295 -3.45 -33.35 -28.66
C LEU A 295 -4.36 -33.27 -29.91
N LEU A 296 -3.75 -33.24 -31.10
CA LEU A 296 -4.52 -33.32 -32.36
C LEU A 296 -5.10 -34.75 -32.58
N GLU A 297 -4.35 -35.77 -32.20
CA GLU A 297 -4.81 -37.16 -32.29
C GLU A 297 -5.97 -37.49 -31.33
N GLU A 298 -6.22 -36.71 -30.32
CA GLU A 298 -7.42 -36.79 -29.46
C GLU A 298 -8.71 -36.61 -30.26
N TRP A 299 -8.65 -35.99 -31.45
CA TRP A 299 -9.79 -35.84 -32.36
C TRP A 299 -10.03 -37.07 -33.27
N GLY A 300 -9.45 -38.23 -32.93
CA GLY A 300 -9.73 -39.51 -33.53
C GLY A 300 -8.99 -39.85 -34.81
N SER A 301 -8.11 -38.97 -35.27
CA SER A 301 -7.29 -39.22 -36.50
C SER A 301 -5.81 -39.19 -36.15
N LYS A 302 -4.98 -39.99 -36.84
CA LYS A 302 -3.53 -39.98 -36.70
C LYS A 302 -2.92 -38.85 -37.50
N TYR A 303 -1.78 -38.33 -37.02
CA TYR A 303 -1.03 -37.27 -37.68
C TYR A 303 0.40 -37.69 -37.97
N ILE A 304 0.92 -37.23 -39.13
CA ILE A 304 2.30 -37.40 -39.55
C ILE A 304 2.99 -36.04 -39.73
N GLU A 305 4.31 -36.02 -39.71
CA GLU A 305 5.11 -34.85 -40.05
C GLU A 305 5.52 -34.91 -41.52
N LYS A 306 5.02 -33.99 -42.32
CA LYS A 306 5.30 -33.92 -43.78
C LYS A 306 5.72 -32.52 -44.18
N ASP A 307 6.67 -32.44 -45.11
CA ASP A 307 6.99 -31.21 -45.82
C ASP A 307 5.90 -30.94 -46.86
N ILE A 308 5.28 -29.76 -46.76
CA ILE A 308 4.15 -29.38 -47.64
C ILE A 308 4.55 -28.26 -48.61
N GLY A 309 5.85 -27.94 -48.72
CA GLY A 309 6.37 -26.95 -49.66
C GLY A 309 6.13 -25.48 -49.26
N ASP A 310 5.88 -25.23 -47.97
CA ASP A 310 5.59 -23.90 -47.44
C ASP A 310 6.83 -23.14 -46.91
N ASN A 311 8.03 -23.65 -47.22
CA ASN A 311 9.32 -23.12 -46.77
C ASN A 311 9.46 -23.03 -45.23
N ARG A 312 8.72 -23.88 -44.48
CA ARG A 312 8.77 -23.99 -43.03
C ARG A 312 9.17 -25.41 -42.60
N THR A 313 9.26 -25.60 -41.28
CA THR A 313 9.48 -26.95 -40.73
C THR A 313 8.26 -27.83 -41.02
N LYS A 314 8.48 -29.15 -41.15
CA LYS A 314 7.43 -30.14 -41.48
C LYS A 314 6.13 -29.87 -40.72
N ALA A 315 5.03 -29.78 -41.46
CA ALA A 315 3.68 -29.60 -40.90
C ALA A 315 3.14 -30.87 -40.23
N LEU A 316 2.18 -30.72 -39.34
CA LEU A 316 1.38 -31.82 -38.78
C LEU A 316 0.13 -31.99 -39.70
N ILE A 317 0.09 -33.03 -40.47
CA ILE A 317 -1.03 -33.37 -41.40
C ILE A 317 -1.65 -34.72 -41.04
N LEU A 318 -2.87 -34.93 -41.49
CA LEU A 318 -3.56 -36.22 -41.36
C LEU A 318 -2.73 -37.34 -42.01
N ALA A 319 -2.76 -38.52 -41.41
CA ALA A 319 -1.93 -39.66 -41.85
C ALA A 319 -2.31 -40.18 -43.23
N GLU A 320 -3.50 -39.89 -43.72
CA GLU A 320 -3.98 -40.18 -45.05
C GLU A 320 -3.31 -39.32 -46.16
N GLU A 321 -2.41 -38.43 -45.79
CA GLU A 321 -1.55 -37.61 -46.63
C GLU A 321 -2.26 -36.63 -47.61
N VAL A 322 -3.52 -36.30 -47.36
CA VAL A 322 -4.24 -35.32 -48.16
C VAL A 322 -3.79 -33.90 -47.78
N VAL A 323 -3.07 -33.26 -48.64
CA VAL A 323 -2.55 -31.90 -48.43
C VAL A 323 -3.31 -30.95 -49.36
N PRO A 324 -4.06 -29.95 -48.79
CA PRO A 324 -4.65 -28.90 -49.60
C PRO A 324 -3.58 -28.10 -50.34
N SER A 325 -3.88 -27.63 -51.56
CA SER A 325 -2.99 -26.73 -52.29
C SER A 325 -2.89 -25.40 -51.51
N ILE A 326 -1.67 -25.00 -51.16
CA ILE A 326 -1.38 -23.74 -50.52
C ILE A 326 -1.20 -22.69 -51.64
N PRO A 327 -1.96 -21.59 -51.65
CA PRO A 327 -1.74 -20.52 -52.60
C PRO A 327 -0.34 -19.92 -52.43
N LEU A 328 0.46 -19.89 -53.49
CA LEU A 328 1.86 -19.41 -53.51
C LEU A 328 2.03 -17.93 -53.10
N GLN A 329 0.95 -17.18 -52.91
CA GLN A 329 0.98 -15.74 -52.64
C GLN A 329 0.49 -15.37 -51.18
N GLN A 330 0.24 -16.33 -50.33
CA GLN A 330 -0.21 -16.01 -48.95
C GLN A 330 0.97 -15.76 -48.03
N ASN A 331 0.99 -14.59 -47.42
CA ASN A 331 1.91 -14.30 -46.33
C ASN A 331 1.48 -15.11 -45.08
N LEU A 332 2.18 -16.21 -44.82
CA LEU A 332 1.91 -17.10 -43.69
C LEU A 332 2.20 -16.43 -42.34
N ASP A 333 2.72 -15.20 -42.33
CA ASP A 333 2.99 -14.38 -41.15
C ASP A 333 1.84 -13.40 -40.82
N GLU A 334 0.93 -13.20 -41.75
CA GLU A 334 -0.31 -12.47 -41.48
C GLU A 334 -1.27 -13.34 -40.67
N GLU A 335 -2.47 -12.85 -40.42
CA GLU A 335 -3.44 -13.61 -39.64
C GLU A 335 -3.52 -15.06 -40.14
N PRO A 336 -3.60 -16.06 -39.24
CA PRO A 336 -3.62 -17.45 -39.60
C PRO A 336 -4.70 -17.64 -40.68
N ILE A 337 -4.37 -18.31 -41.75
CA ILE A 337 -5.26 -18.64 -42.86
C ILE A 337 -6.42 -19.48 -42.32
N ILE A 338 -7.39 -18.80 -41.77
CA ILE A 338 -8.64 -19.40 -41.33
C ILE A 338 -9.76 -18.60 -41.97
N LYS A 339 -9.89 -18.77 -43.22
CA LYS A 339 -11.21 -18.61 -43.80
C LYS A 339 -11.94 -19.92 -43.50
N GLY A 340 -12.45 -20.05 -42.28
CA GLY A 340 -12.98 -21.28 -41.71
C GLY A 340 -14.25 -21.83 -42.32
N GLU A 341 -14.54 -21.42 -43.57
CA GLU A 341 -15.68 -21.90 -44.33
C GLU A 341 -15.26 -22.77 -45.51
N GLU A 342 -13.97 -22.79 -45.90
CA GLU A 342 -13.49 -23.68 -46.93
C GLU A 342 -13.26 -25.09 -46.37
N VAL A 343 -14.17 -25.96 -46.65
CA VAL A 343 -14.15 -27.36 -46.24
C VAL A 343 -13.69 -28.20 -47.41
N PHE A 344 -12.58 -28.91 -47.25
CA PHE A 344 -12.12 -29.88 -48.26
C PHE A 344 -12.98 -31.14 -48.24
N ASN A 345 -13.44 -31.61 -49.39
CA ASN A 345 -14.34 -32.74 -49.53
C ASN A 345 -13.64 -34.02 -50.01
N ASP A 346 -12.37 -34.16 -49.77
CA ASP A 346 -11.66 -35.42 -50.00
C ASP A 346 -12.14 -36.52 -49.06
N THR A 347 -12.14 -37.76 -49.52
CA THR A 347 -12.68 -38.90 -48.77
C THR A 347 -11.99 -39.12 -47.43
N ALA A 348 -10.66 -38.89 -47.39
CA ALA A 348 -9.88 -39.02 -46.14
C ALA A 348 -10.21 -37.89 -45.17
N ILE A 349 -10.40 -36.67 -45.65
CA ILE A 349 -10.79 -35.51 -44.82
C ILE A 349 -12.24 -35.70 -44.31
N LEU A 350 -13.14 -36.21 -45.12
CA LEU A 350 -14.49 -36.53 -44.73
C LEU A 350 -14.51 -37.58 -43.62
N ALA A 351 -13.67 -38.62 -43.70
CA ALA A 351 -13.53 -39.64 -42.65
C ALA A 351 -12.98 -39.04 -41.34
N ALA A 352 -11.95 -38.17 -41.38
CA ALA A 352 -11.39 -37.46 -40.23
C ALA A 352 -12.42 -36.54 -39.60
N ARG A 353 -13.17 -35.79 -40.42
CA ARG A 353 -14.28 -34.93 -39.96
C ARG A 353 -15.36 -35.70 -39.19
N SER A 354 -15.83 -36.81 -39.77
CA SER A 354 -16.86 -37.63 -39.12
C SER A 354 -16.44 -38.10 -37.71
N LYS A 355 -15.17 -38.50 -37.55
CA LYS A 355 -14.60 -38.85 -36.24
C LYS A 355 -14.55 -37.64 -35.28
N ALA A 356 -14.02 -36.53 -35.76
CA ALA A 356 -13.84 -35.31 -34.93
C ALA A 356 -15.21 -34.72 -34.53
N GLU A 357 -16.22 -34.76 -35.39
CA GLU A 357 -17.56 -34.32 -35.09
C GLU A 357 -18.26 -35.26 -34.09
N SER A 358 -18.06 -36.56 -34.22
CA SER A 358 -18.56 -37.50 -33.21
C SER A 358 -17.98 -37.20 -31.83
N ILE A 359 -16.66 -37.00 -31.72
CA ILE A 359 -16.01 -36.67 -30.43
C ILE A 359 -16.53 -35.33 -29.93
N ARG A 360 -16.63 -34.29 -30.74
CA ARG A 360 -17.17 -32.98 -30.36
C ARG A 360 -18.59 -33.10 -29.75
N ASP A 361 -19.43 -33.94 -30.31
CA ASP A 361 -20.84 -34.00 -29.96
C ASP A 361 -21.15 -35.00 -28.83
N THR A 362 -20.26 -35.95 -28.56
CA THR A 362 -20.49 -37.03 -27.60
C THR A 362 -19.47 -37.11 -26.46
N GLU A 363 -18.29 -36.54 -26.60
CA GLU A 363 -17.18 -36.65 -25.66
C GLU A 363 -16.72 -35.29 -25.14
N VAL A 364 -15.81 -35.32 -24.15
CA VAL A 364 -15.08 -34.11 -23.69
C VAL A 364 -14.11 -33.68 -24.77
N TRP A 365 -14.11 -32.41 -25.11
CA TRP A 365 -13.20 -31.88 -26.12
C TRP A 365 -11.75 -31.95 -25.67
N GLY A 366 -10.85 -32.20 -26.61
CA GLY A 366 -9.40 -32.14 -26.33
C GLY A 366 -8.98 -30.77 -25.80
N TYR A 367 -7.88 -30.74 -25.04
CA TYR A 367 -7.26 -29.49 -24.55
C TYR A 367 -7.00 -28.50 -25.69
N PHE A 368 -6.57 -29.00 -26.85
CA PHE A 368 -6.40 -28.26 -28.09
C PHE A 368 -7.63 -28.45 -28.98
N HIS A 369 -8.39 -27.41 -29.21
CA HIS A 369 -9.68 -27.45 -29.90
C HIS A 369 -9.79 -26.38 -30.99
N PHE A 370 -10.82 -26.45 -31.81
CA PHE A 370 -11.08 -25.53 -32.89
C PHE A 370 -12.37 -24.75 -32.65
N LEU A 371 -12.33 -23.40 -32.85
CA LEU A 371 -13.51 -22.55 -32.66
C LEU A 371 -14.60 -22.86 -33.68
N LYS A 372 -15.77 -22.23 -33.55
CA LYS A 372 -16.92 -22.36 -34.49
C LYS A 372 -17.25 -23.82 -34.80
N LYS A 373 -17.35 -24.66 -33.74
CA LYS A 373 -17.64 -26.09 -33.89
C LYS A 373 -16.68 -26.85 -34.82
N GLY A 374 -15.41 -26.51 -34.84
CA GLY A 374 -14.38 -27.14 -35.66
C GLY A 374 -13.99 -26.34 -36.91
N HIS A 375 -14.77 -25.36 -37.33
CA HIS A 375 -14.53 -24.56 -38.55
C HIS A 375 -13.69 -23.29 -38.32
N GLY A 376 -13.32 -22.99 -37.08
CA GLY A 376 -12.52 -21.83 -36.71
C GLY A 376 -11.06 -22.17 -36.39
N ARG A 377 -10.31 -21.15 -35.97
CA ARG A 377 -8.90 -21.28 -35.61
C ARG A 377 -8.68 -22.15 -34.38
N PRO A 378 -7.50 -22.81 -34.29
CA PRO A 378 -7.15 -23.60 -33.13
C PRO A 378 -7.01 -22.76 -31.87
N ARG A 379 -7.40 -23.33 -30.73
CA ARG A 379 -7.37 -22.74 -29.40
C ARG A 379 -6.96 -23.79 -28.36
N ILE A 380 -6.67 -23.34 -27.15
CA ILE A 380 -6.46 -24.20 -25.99
C ILE A 380 -7.48 -23.90 -24.90
N LYS A 381 -7.81 -24.88 -24.10
CA LYS A 381 -8.59 -24.67 -22.90
C LYS A 381 -7.76 -23.95 -21.85
N ARG A 382 -8.32 -22.94 -21.18
CA ARG A 382 -7.80 -22.33 -19.96
C ARG A 382 -8.82 -22.53 -18.88
N TYR A 383 -8.51 -23.36 -17.93
CA TYR A 383 -9.44 -23.72 -16.85
C TYR A 383 -9.53 -22.64 -15.78
N PHE A 384 -10.74 -22.47 -15.24
CA PHE A 384 -11.00 -21.48 -14.19
C PHE A 384 -10.21 -21.76 -12.91
N ASN A 385 -10.04 -23.03 -12.54
CA ASN A 385 -9.27 -23.45 -11.36
C ASN A 385 -7.76 -23.21 -11.49
N GLU A 386 -7.23 -23.05 -12.71
CA GLU A 386 -5.82 -22.74 -12.98
C GLU A 386 -5.54 -21.23 -13.03
N VAL A 387 -6.59 -20.41 -13.05
CA VAL A 387 -6.45 -18.96 -13.12
C VAL A 387 -6.07 -18.42 -11.75
N LYS A 388 -5.17 -17.45 -11.73
CA LYS A 388 -4.86 -16.70 -10.50
C LYS A 388 -6.17 -16.15 -9.92
N LYS A 389 -6.37 -16.32 -8.62
CA LYS A 389 -7.58 -15.87 -7.88
C LYS A 389 -7.70 -14.33 -7.81
N GLY A 390 -7.24 -13.60 -8.81
CA GLY A 390 -7.29 -12.15 -8.90
C GLY A 390 -6.64 -11.63 -10.17
N LYS A 391 -6.78 -10.33 -10.39
CA LYS A 391 -6.14 -9.59 -11.50
C LYS A 391 -4.99 -8.74 -10.97
N VAL A 392 -3.98 -8.48 -11.80
CA VAL A 392 -2.88 -7.56 -11.46
C VAL A 392 -3.43 -6.13 -11.55
N PRO A 393 -3.21 -5.29 -10.52
CA PRO A 393 -3.63 -3.89 -10.57
C PRO A 393 -2.99 -3.13 -11.73
N LEU A 394 -3.73 -2.19 -12.29
CA LEU A 394 -3.26 -1.29 -13.35
C LEU A 394 -2.88 0.08 -12.78
N THR A 395 -2.13 0.87 -13.53
CA THR A 395 -1.78 2.25 -13.15
C THR A 395 -2.81 3.28 -13.59
N TYR A 396 -3.74 2.91 -14.44
CA TYR A 396 -4.84 3.77 -14.88
C TYR A 396 -6.14 3.32 -14.22
N TRP A 397 -6.72 4.19 -13.43
CA TRP A 397 -7.97 3.98 -12.71
C TRP A 397 -8.95 5.06 -13.13
N ALA A 398 -9.88 4.69 -13.98
CA ALA A 398 -10.92 5.54 -14.56
C ALA A 398 -12.31 4.98 -14.29
N ASP A 399 -13.29 5.78 -14.62
CA ASP A 399 -14.72 5.49 -14.55
C ASP A 399 -15.20 4.58 -15.69
N GLU A 400 -16.35 3.92 -15.51
CA GLU A 400 -16.96 2.89 -16.35
C GLU A 400 -17.23 3.25 -17.81
N GLU A 401 -17.53 4.51 -18.12
CA GLU A 401 -17.83 4.94 -19.49
C GLU A 401 -16.71 4.66 -20.50
N TYR A 402 -15.52 4.31 -20.00
CA TYR A 402 -14.36 3.96 -20.81
C TYR A 402 -14.02 2.47 -20.77
N ASP A 403 -14.92 1.64 -20.25
CA ASP A 403 -14.64 0.22 -19.94
C ASP A 403 -14.95 -0.73 -21.09
N ASP A 404 -15.02 -0.26 -22.33
CA ASP A 404 -15.00 -1.18 -23.46
C ASP A 404 -13.58 -1.73 -23.63
N VAL A 405 -13.35 -2.88 -23.01
CA VAL A 405 -12.11 -3.65 -23.04
C VAL A 405 -11.58 -3.88 -24.45
N PHE A 406 -12.43 -3.75 -25.46
CA PHE A 406 -12.08 -3.94 -26.86
C PHE A 406 -11.62 -2.68 -27.57
N GLU A 407 -12.01 -1.50 -27.09
CA GLU A 407 -11.65 -0.24 -27.75
C GLU A 407 -10.31 0.32 -27.23
N ILE A 408 -9.98 0.19 -25.96
CA ILE A 408 -8.78 0.81 -25.37
C ILE A 408 -7.71 -0.24 -24.98
N GLY A 409 -8.05 -1.52 -24.92
CA GLY A 409 -7.15 -2.58 -24.49
C GLY A 409 -6.74 -2.50 -23.01
N VAL A 410 -7.41 -1.68 -22.24
CA VAL A 410 -7.18 -1.41 -20.82
C VAL A 410 -8.44 -1.81 -20.08
N GLN A 411 -8.32 -2.68 -19.09
CA GLN A 411 -9.38 -2.84 -18.11
C GLN A 411 -9.30 -1.63 -17.17
N SER A 412 -10.02 -0.58 -17.52
CA SER A 412 -10.25 0.53 -16.60
C SER A 412 -11.17 0.07 -15.47
N TRP A 413 -11.05 0.74 -14.34
CA TRP A 413 -11.85 0.47 -13.17
C TRP A 413 -13.10 1.32 -13.27
N ASP A 414 -14.19 0.63 -13.11
CA ASP A 414 -15.48 1.24 -12.99
C ASP A 414 -15.53 2.22 -11.79
N HIS A 415 -16.32 3.27 -11.90
CA HIS A 415 -16.49 4.24 -10.81
C HIS A 415 -17.04 3.58 -9.55
N GLU A 416 -17.71 2.45 -9.67
CA GLU A 416 -18.10 1.64 -8.55
C GLU A 416 -16.89 1.08 -7.79
N GLU A 417 -15.75 0.88 -8.43
CA GLU A 417 -14.53 0.33 -7.81
C GLU A 417 -13.58 1.41 -7.23
N SER A 418 -13.49 2.60 -7.81
CA SER A 418 -12.54 3.64 -7.36
C SER A 418 -13.19 4.88 -6.76
N GLY A 419 -14.45 5.16 -7.09
CA GLY A 419 -15.14 6.39 -6.69
C GLY A 419 -14.48 7.65 -7.27
N HIS A 420 -15.11 8.79 -7.08
CA HIS A 420 -14.60 10.12 -7.44
C HIS A 420 -14.71 11.09 -6.25
N SER A 421 -14.13 12.28 -6.35
CA SER A 421 -14.07 13.24 -5.22
C SER A 421 -15.45 13.60 -4.69
N GLN A 422 -16.47 13.76 -5.56
CA GLN A 422 -17.83 14.06 -5.12
C GLN A 422 -18.44 12.88 -4.32
N SER A 423 -18.16 11.63 -4.68
CA SER A 423 -18.62 10.49 -3.88
C SER A 423 -18.00 10.50 -2.49
N GLY A 424 -16.69 10.83 -2.38
CA GLY A 424 -16.02 10.96 -1.08
C GLY A 424 -16.67 12.00 -0.16
N VAL A 425 -17.04 13.17 -0.71
CA VAL A 425 -17.77 14.19 0.07
C VAL A 425 -19.17 13.69 0.46
N THR A 426 -19.89 13.04 -0.46
CA THR A 426 -21.22 12.47 -0.18
C THR A 426 -21.17 11.38 0.88
N GLU A 427 -20.16 10.52 0.83
CA GLU A 427 -19.89 9.50 1.86
C GLU A 427 -19.65 10.16 3.23
N LEU A 428 -18.80 11.19 3.28
CA LEU A 428 -18.53 11.91 4.52
C LEU A 428 -19.79 12.60 5.06
N ASP A 429 -20.54 13.31 4.21
CA ASP A 429 -21.82 13.93 4.57
C ASP A 429 -22.79 12.92 5.19
N SER A 430 -22.84 11.71 4.67
CA SER A 430 -23.73 10.66 5.18
C SER A 430 -23.34 10.17 6.58
N VAL A 431 -22.05 10.29 6.94
CA VAL A 431 -21.53 9.79 8.22
C VAL A 431 -21.51 10.86 9.30
N VAL A 432 -21.10 12.09 8.95
CA VAL A 432 -20.91 13.19 9.94
C VAL A 432 -21.91 14.34 9.77
N GLY A 433 -22.66 14.38 8.69
CA GLY A 433 -23.54 15.48 8.33
C GLY A 433 -22.84 16.55 7.51
N LYS A 434 -23.62 17.49 6.96
CA LYS A 434 -23.11 18.61 6.16
C LYS A 434 -22.54 19.73 7.03
N GLY A 435 -21.72 20.59 6.42
CA GLY A 435 -21.16 21.78 7.08
C GLY A 435 -19.88 21.50 7.86
N HIS A 436 -19.23 20.36 7.63
CA HIS A 436 -17.95 20.01 8.25
C HIS A 436 -16.74 20.80 7.73
N GLY A 437 -16.91 21.58 6.65
CA GLY A 437 -15.87 22.46 6.10
C GLY A 437 -14.72 21.75 5.38
N PHE A 438 -14.92 20.50 4.96
CA PHE A 438 -13.92 19.68 4.28
C PHE A 438 -14.44 19.34 2.87
N ASP A 439 -13.94 20.02 1.84
CA ASP A 439 -14.47 19.95 0.47
C ASP A 439 -13.75 18.95 -0.44
N THR A 440 -12.59 18.44 0.01
CA THR A 440 -11.76 17.50 -0.76
C THR A 440 -11.55 16.21 0.03
N VAL A 441 -12.45 15.25 -0.20
CA VAL A 441 -12.42 13.94 0.50
C VAL A 441 -12.11 12.85 -0.50
N LYS A 442 -11.13 12.01 -0.18
CA LYS A 442 -10.87 10.81 -0.99
C LYS A 442 -11.98 9.78 -0.75
N PRO A 443 -12.50 9.13 -1.82
CA PRO A 443 -13.55 8.12 -1.69
C PRO A 443 -13.02 6.87 -0.97
N LEU A 444 -13.88 6.23 -0.18
CA LEU A 444 -13.57 5.00 0.53
C LEU A 444 -13.08 3.90 -0.41
N LYS A 445 -13.70 3.77 -1.57
CA LYS A 445 -13.38 2.76 -2.57
C LYS A 445 -11.94 2.83 -3.04
N LEU A 446 -11.42 4.03 -3.32
CA LEU A 446 -10.02 4.24 -3.68
C LEU A 446 -9.08 3.76 -2.57
N PHE A 447 -9.36 4.14 -1.33
CA PHE A 447 -8.50 3.78 -0.20
C PHE A 447 -8.61 2.30 0.17
N LYS A 448 -9.81 1.72 0.13
CA LYS A 448 -10.01 0.26 0.28
C LYS A 448 -9.19 -0.52 -0.73
N LYS A 449 -9.22 -0.11 -2.00
CA LYS A 449 -8.46 -0.71 -3.08
C LYS A 449 -6.96 -0.68 -2.83
N ILE A 450 -6.41 0.47 -2.46
CA ILE A 450 -4.99 0.63 -2.13
C ILE A 450 -4.61 -0.24 -0.94
N ILE A 451 -5.42 -0.24 0.11
CA ILE A 451 -5.21 -1.05 1.31
C ILE A 451 -5.24 -2.55 0.98
N GLN A 452 -6.20 -2.99 0.17
CA GLN A 452 -6.33 -4.40 -0.24
C GLN A 452 -5.09 -4.88 -1.02
N ILE A 453 -4.54 -4.03 -1.89
CA ILE A 453 -3.38 -4.36 -2.71
C ILE A 453 -2.08 -4.43 -1.89
N TRP A 454 -1.84 -3.50 -0.96
CA TRP A 454 -0.53 -3.37 -0.30
C TRP A 454 -0.54 -3.59 1.22
N CYS A 455 -1.71 -3.74 1.86
CA CYS A 455 -1.81 -4.09 3.26
C CYS A 455 -2.56 -5.40 3.45
N LEU A 456 -1.83 -6.49 3.65
CA LEU A 456 -2.41 -7.81 3.84
C LEU A 456 -3.21 -7.90 5.17
N ASN A 457 -3.93 -9.01 5.38
CA ASN A 457 -4.99 -9.20 6.38
C ASN A 457 -4.69 -8.83 7.85
N LYS A 458 -3.43 -8.68 8.25
CA LYS A 458 -3.03 -8.32 9.63
C LYS A 458 -1.99 -7.19 9.65
N GLY A 459 -1.95 -6.36 8.61
CA GLY A 459 -0.97 -5.29 8.48
C GLY A 459 -1.29 -4.06 9.33
N LEU A 460 -0.28 -3.22 9.54
CA LEU A 460 -0.38 -1.92 10.18
C LEU A 460 -0.33 -0.81 9.13
N ILE A 461 -1.33 0.06 9.13
CA ILE A 461 -1.45 1.21 8.24
C ILE A 461 -1.11 2.47 9.03
N LEU A 462 -0.29 3.34 8.45
CA LEU A 462 -0.01 4.67 8.99
C LEU A 462 -0.52 5.73 8.01
N ASP A 463 -1.28 6.69 8.53
CA ASP A 463 -1.67 7.89 7.80
C ASP A 463 -1.31 9.14 8.62
N PRO A 464 -0.19 9.82 8.28
CA PRO A 464 0.24 11.01 8.99
C PRO A 464 -0.50 12.30 8.59
N TYR A 465 -1.45 12.22 7.67
CA TYR A 465 -2.31 13.33 7.23
C TYR A 465 -3.76 12.84 7.14
N ALA A 466 -4.30 12.37 8.25
CA ALA A 466 -5.57 11.63 8.29
C ALA A 466 -6.79 12.42 7.78
N GLY A 467 -6.77 13.74 7.85
CA GLY A 467 -7.84 14.60 7.36
C GLY A 467 -9.21 14.20 7.89
N SER A 468 -10.09 13.78 6.99
CA SER A 468 -11.43 13.30 7.37
C SER A 468 -11.46 11.86 7.93
N GLY A 469 -10.33 11.14 8.01
CA GLY A 469 -10.27 9.78 8.53
C GLY A 469 -10.65 8.68 7.54
N THR A 470 -10.55 8.94 6.25
CA THR A 470 -10.90 7.97 5.19
C THR A 470 -10.11 6.66 5.32
N THR A 471 -8.82 6.75 5.61
CA THR A 471 -7.93 5.57 5.78
C THR A 471 -8.42 4.64 6.88
N GLY A 472 -8.75 5.17 8.05
CA GLY A 472 -9.26 4.37 9.17
C GLY A 472 -10.63 3.75 8.87
N HIS A 473 -11.54 4.51 8.26
CA HIS A 473 -12.85 4.03 7.85
C HIS A 473 -12.73 2.88 6.82
N ALA A 474 -11.89 3.06 5.79
CA ALA A 474 -11.63 2.04 4.78
C ALA A 474 -11.02 0.75 5.39
N ALA A 475 -10.11 0.88 6.34
CA ALA A 475 -9.54 -0.26 7.05
C ALA A 475 -10.59 -1.04 7.86
N LEU A 476 -11.50 -0.35 8.55
CA LEU A 476 -12.59 -0.97 9.32
C LEU A 476 -13.59 -1.68 8.40
N GLU A 477 -13.98 -1.07 7.27
CA GLU A 477 -14.85 -1.72 6.29
C GLU A 477 -14.22 -3.01 5.74
N LEU A 478 -12.95 -2.94 5.29
CA LEU A 478 -12.24 -4.12 4.80
C LEU A 478 -12.10 -5.21 5.85
N ASN A 479 -11.88 -4.86 7.12
CA ASN A 479 -11.82 -5.83 8.19
C ASN A 479 -13.15 -6.59 8.34
N LYS A 480 -14.27 -5.86 8.26
CA LYS A 480 -15.61 -6.45 8.34
C LYS A 480 -15.91 -7.32 7.11
N GLU A 481 -15.65 -6.84 5.91
CA GLU A 481 -15.94 -7.54 4.64
C GLU A 481 -15.13 -8.81 4.47
N THR A 482 -13.84 -8.77 4.89
CA THR A 482 -12.89 -9.87 4.62
C THR A 482 -12.54 -10.71 5.84
N GLY A 483 -13.08 -10.39 7.02
CA GLY A 483 -12.71 -11.03 8.28
C GLY A 483 -11.24 -10.82 8.67
N SER A 484 -10.63 -9.74 8.18
CA SER A 484 -9.23 -9.39 8.46
C SER A 484 -9.09 -8.56 9.75
N ASP A 485 -7.85 -8.38 10.22
CA ASP A 485 -7.52 -7.64 11.45
C ASP A 485 -6.41 -6.60 11.15
N ARG A 486 -6.65 -5.75 10.14
CA ARG A 486 -5.77 -4.62 9.81
C ARG A 486 -5.88 -3.58 10.91
N ARG A 487 -4.76 -3.01 11.27
CA ARG A 487 -4.67 -1.95 12.29
C ARG A 487 -4.26 -0.64 11.66
N PHE A 488 -4.59 0.46 12.30
CA PHE A 488 -4.21 1.78 11.82
C PHE A 488 -3.68 2.71 12.91
N ILE A 489 -2.81 3.62 12.50
CA ILE A 489 -2.37 4.80 13.24
C ILE A 489 -2.68 6.00 12.35
N LEU A 490 -3.56 6.86 12.82
CA LEU A 490 -3.93 8.10 12.14
C LEU A 490 -3.39 9.28 12.92
N ILE A 491 -2.77 10.22 12.23
CA ILE A 491 -2.27 11.45 12.83
C ILE A 491 -2.97 12.62 12.13
N GLU A 492 -3.64 13.46 12.91
CA GLU A 492 -4.27 14.68 12.41
C GLU A 492 -3.82 15.88 13.22
N GLN A 493 -3.49 16.94 12.51
CA GLN A 493 -3.08 18.15 13.16
C GLN A 493 -4.24 18.76 13.91
N GLY A 494 -3.99 19.09 15.19
CA GLY A 494 -4.90 19.83 16.02
C GLY A 494 -4.18 21.01 16.61
N SER A 495 -4.70 22.19 16.42
CA SER A 495 -4.33 23.38 17.19
C SER A 495 -5.60 24.04 17.69
N PRO A 496 -6.22 23.48 18.75
CA PRO A 496 -7.50 23.94 19.28
C PRO A 496 -7.55 25.44 19.59
N GLY A 497 -6.41 26.03 20.00
CA GLY A 497 -6.25 27.46 20.24
C GLY A 497 -6.33 28.34 19.00
N LYS A 498 -6.15 27.75 17.81
CA LYS A 498 -6.19 28.44 16.50
C LYS A 498 -7.38 28.02 15.62
N GLY A 499 -8.32 27.22 16.17
CA GLY A 499 -9.50 26.78 15.46
C GLY A 499 -9.35 25.48 14.66
N ASP A 500 -8.16 24.90 14.57
CA ASP A 500 -7.94 23.61 13.92
C ASP A 500 -8.29 22.46 14.87
N LYS A 501 -9.44 21.86 14.69
CA LYS A 501 -9.98 20.80 15.58
C LYS A 501 -10.36 19.52 14.82
N TYR A 502 -9.89 19.34 13.61
CA TYR A 502 -10.34 18.25 12.73
C TYR A 502 -10.18 16.87 13.37
N ALA A 503 -9.10 16.61 14.11
CA ALA A 503 -8.92 15.34 14.81
C ALA A 503 -10.12 14.99 15.72
N ARG A 504 -10.69 15.99 16.43
CA ARG A 504 -11.81 15.81 17.39
C ARG A 504 -13.18 15.97 16.76
N THR A 505 -13.34 16.91 15.84
CA THR A 505 -14.65 17.28 15.29
C THR A 505 -14.99 16.53 14.03
N LEU A 506 -14.02 16.02 13.28
CA LEU A 506 -14.22 15.37 11.99
C LEU A 506 -13.72 13.93 11.97
N THR A 507 -12.40 13.71 12.12
CA THR A 507 -11.78 12.38 12.06
C THR A 507 -12.38 11.44 13.10
N TRP A 508 -12.41 11.88 14.36
CA TRP A 508 -13.01 11.11 15.46
C TRP A 508 -14.49 10.82 15.24
N GLN A 509 -15.26 11.84 14.81
CA GLN A 509 -16.69 11.71 14.59
C GLN A 509 -17.00 10.69 13.49
N ARG A 510 -16.26 10.76 12.36
CA ARG A 510 -16.41 9.82 11.26
C ARG A 510 -16.15 8.39 11.70
N LEU A 511 -15.02 8.16 12.37
CA LEU A 511 -14.64 6.82 12.81
C LEU A 511 -15.62 6.27 13.83
N LYS A 512 -16.02 7.08 14.83
CA LYS A 512 -17.02 6.70 15.82
C LYS A 512 -18.34 6.29 15.15
N ASN A 513 -18.87 7.14 14.30
CA ASN A 513 -20.14 6.86 13.63
C ASN A 513 -20.08 5.61 12.74
N ALA A 514 -18.95 5.39 12.06
CA ALA A 514 -18.73 4.18 11.27
C ALA A 514 -18.69 2.91 12.15
N ILE A 515 -17.95 2.94 13.25
CA ILE A 515 -17.85 1.83 14.20
C ILE A 515 -19.23 1.50 14.80
N GLU A 516 -20.01 2.52 15.19
CA GLU A 516 -21.31 2.38 15.84
C GLU A 516 -22.48 2.16 14.85
N GLY A 517 -22.25 2.23 13.53
CA GLY A 517 -23.32 2.09 12.51
C GLY A 517 -24.23 3.32 12.38
N LYS A 518 -23.77 4.48 12.85
CA LYS A 518 -24.53 5.73 12.81
C LYS A 518 -24.38 6.45 11.47
N ARG A 519 -25.47 7.07 11.02
CA ARG A 519 -25.49 7.96 9.84
C ARG A 519 -26.24 9.24 10.17
N VAL A 520 -25.94 10.30 9.47
CA VAL A 520 -26.59 11.60 9.63
C VAL A 520 -27.48 11.86 8.43
N ASP A 521 -28.77 12.13 8.66
CA ASP A 521 -29.71 12.44 7.60
C ASP A 521 -29.57 13.90 7.09
N LYS A 522 -30.33 14.23 6.05
CA LYS A 522 -30.30 15.58 5.45
C LYS A 522 -30.72 16.70 6.41
N SER A 523 -31.39 16.37 7.51
CA SER A 523 -31.80 17.32 8.56
C SER A 523 -30.77 17.49 9.65
N GLY A 524 -29.66 16.72 9.63
CA GLY A 524 -28.61 16.69 10.66
C GLY A 524 -28.94 15.76 11.82
N LYS A 525 -29.98 14.93 11.73
CA LYS A 525 -30.35 13.97 12.77
C LYS A 525 -29.51 12.71 12.62
N VAL A 526 -28.92 12.26 13.74
CA VAL A 526 -28.16 10.98 13.80
C VAL A 526 -29.15 9.81 13.88
N LEU A 527 -28.96 8.83 13.04
CA LEU A 527 -29.80 7.64 12.91
C LEU A 527 -28.94 6.38 12.99
N ASP A 528 -29.43 5.35 13.67
CA ASP A 528 -28.80 4.00 13.72
C ASP A 528 -29.34 3.16 12.54
N ILE A 529 -28.91 3.47 11.32
CA ILE A 529 -29.43 2.89 10.08
C ILE A 529 -28.43 2.08 9.28
N ALA A 530 -27.16 2.16 9.64
CA ALA A 530 -26.09 1.38 9.02
C ALA A 530 -25.71 0.19 9.92
N GLU A 531 -25.19 -0.83 9.30
CA GLU A 531 -24.63 -1.96 10.06
C GLU A 531 -23.31 -1.51 10.73
N PRO A 532 -23.16 -1.67 12.06
CA PRO A 532 -21.92 -1.30 12.76
C PRO A 532 -20.70 -2.01 12.17
N LEU A 533 -19.62 -1.28 11.92
CA LEU A 533 -18.38 -1.89 11.47
C LEU A 533 -17.67 -2.64 12.60
N GLY A 534 -17.92 -2.23 13.85
CA GLY A 534 -17.22 -2.76 15.01
C GLY A 534 -15.78 -2.26 15.10
N GLY A 535 -15.03 -2.86 16.03
CA GLY A 535 -13.67 -2.42 16.33
C GLY A 535 -13.62 -1.23 17.28
N GLY A 536 -12.48 -0.55 17.34
CA GLY A 536 -12.29 0.58 18.26
C GLY A 536 -10.96 1.27 18.01
N PHE A 537 -10.73 2.38 18.72
CA PHE A 537 -9.45 3.09 18.73
C PHE A 537 -9.26 3.90 20.02
N GLU A 538 -7.99 4.10 20.39
CA GLU A 538 -7.61 5.08 21.41
C GLU A 538 -7.44 6.46 20.79
N PHE A 539 -7.97 7.48 21.45
CA PHE A 539 -7.67 8.87 21.12
C PHE A 539 -6.56 9.40 22.03
N ARG A 540 -5.52 9.95 21.42
CA ARG A 540 -4.38 10.52 22.11
C ARG A 540 -4.04 11.90 21.54
N TYR A 541 -3.34 12.72 22.35
CA TYR A 541 -2.89 14.04 21.91
C TYR A 541 -1.48 14.33 22.45
N LEU A 542 -0.70 15.05 21.63
CA LEU A 542 0.65 15.43 21.97
C LEU A 542 0.65 16.63 22.93
N THR A 543 1.57 16.61 23.89
CA THR A 543 1.76 17.70 24.84
C THR A 543 3.22 18.16 24.91
N LYS A 544 3.83 18.22 26.07
CA LYS A 544 5.19 18.72 26.29
C LYS A 544 6.27 17.82 25.69
N ARG A 545 7.41 18.42 25.36
CA ARG A 545 8.62 17.71 24.92
C ARG A 545 9.12 16.76 26.00
N ILE A 546 9.67 15.63 25.60
CA ILE A 546 10.31 14.66 26.48
C ILE A 546 11.82 14.83 26.46
N ASP A 547 12.40 14.94 27.65
CA ASP A 547 13.83 14.83 27.95
C ASP A 547 13.98 14.21 29.36
N ALA A 548 15.20 13.93 29.80
CA ALA A 548 15.46 13.31 31.09
C ALA A 548 14.84 14.11 32.27
N LYS A 549 14.94 15.44 32.23
CA LYS A 549 14.37 16.33 33.24
C LYS A 549 12.85 16.26 33.26
N THR A 550 12.24 16.23 32.09
CA THR A 550 10.78 16.10 31.94
C THR A 550 10.29 14.77 32.48
N VAL A 551 10.95 13.64 32.13
CA VAL A 551 10.59 12.31 32.63
C VAL A 551 10.63 12.28 34.16
N LEU A 552 11.72 12.78 34.76
CA LEU A 552 11.86 12.84 36.23
C LEU A 552 10.85 13.76 36.91
N ALA A 553 10.27 14.72 36.20
CA ALA A 553 9.24 15.61 36.72
C ALA A 553 7.80 15.18 36.44
N MET A 554 7.62 14.03 35.73
CA MET A 554 6.26 13.56 35.38
C MET A 554 5.46 13.13 36.57
N LYS A 555 4.17 13.44 36.53
CA LYS A 555 3.19 12.80 37.44
C LYS A 555 3.02 11.34 37.03
N ARG A 556 2.64 10.48 37.97
CA ARG A 556 2.44 9.05 37.77
C ARG A 556 1.58 8.75 36.53
N ASP A 557 0.46 9.45 36.34
CA ASP A 557 -0.46 9.24 35.24
C ASP A 557 0.17 9.58 33.86
N GLU A 558 0.99 10.64 33.80
CA GLU A 558 1.75 10.97 32.58
C GLU A 558 2.80 9.91 32.25
N LEU A 559 3.49 9.40 33.29
CA LEU A 559 4.50 8.37 33.11
C LEU A 559 3.88 7.04 32.65
N ILE A 560 2.69 6.69 33.14
CA ILE A 560 1.93 5.52 32.68
C ILE A 560 1.65 5.66 31.18
N ASP A 561 1.14 6.81 30.73
CA ASP A 561 0.87 7.04 29.31
C ASP A 561 2.13 6.87 28.46
N VAL A 562 3.26 7.42 28.88
CA VAL A 562 4.53 7.29 28.17
C VAL A 562 4.99 5.84 28.10
N VAL A 563 4.98 5.11 29.22
CA VAL A 563 5.39 3.70 29.28
C VAL A 563 4.51 2.85 28.37
N VAL A 564 3.20 2.95 28.46
CA VAL A 564 2.25 2.16 27.65
C VAL A 564 2.45 2.41 26.15
N THR A 565 2.76 3.66 25.75
CA THR A 565 2.89 4.03 24.36
C THR A 565 4.27 3.81 23.78
N SER A 566 5.34 3.85 24.58
CA SER A 566 6.71 3.79 24.08
C SER A 566 7.41 2.44 24.31
N HIS A 567 6.90 1.59 25.22
CA HIS A 567 7.56 0.33 25.55
C HIS A 567 7.72 -0.59 24.32
N TRP A 568 8.93 -1.09 24.10
CA TRP A 568 9.26 -2.14 23.14
C TRP A 568 10.43 -2.98 23.65
N GLU A 569 10.59 -4.18 23.09
CA GLU A 569 11.63 -5.14 23.49
C GLU A 569 12.45 -5.52 22.28
N GLU A 570 13.77 -5.47 22.39
CA GLU A 570 14.71 -5.82 21.31
C GLU A 570 14.56 -7.27 20.82
N ASP A 571 14.28 -8.20 21.72
CA ASP A 571 14.10 -9.62 21.43
C ASP A 571 12.84 -9.93 20.61
N TYR A 572 11.89 -9.01 20.58
CA TYR A 572 10.63 -9.15 19.87
C TYR A 572 10.48 -8.02 18.86
N ARG A 573 10.69 -8.31 17.57
CA ARG A 573 10.49 -7.35 16.48
C ARG A 573 9.06 -6.83 16.37
N SER A 574 8.11 -7.35 17.14
CA SER A 574 6.73 -6.87 17.26
C SER A 574 6.51 -6.30 18.65
N SER A 575 6.31 -4.99 18.73
CA SER A 575 5.96 -4.34 20.02
C SER A 575 4.64 -4.90 20.54
N PRO A 576 4.58 -5.39 21.78
CA PRO A 576 3.34 -5.88 22.35
C PRO A 576 2.34 -4.73 22.52
N ASN A 577 1.07 -5.00 22.22
CA ASN A 577 0.00 -4.08 22.56
C ASN A 577 -0.23 -4.13 24.06
N ILE A 578 0.01 -3.00 24.74
CA ILE A 578 -0.23 -2.88 26.18
C ILE A 578 -1.59 -2.24 26.39
N VAL A 579 -2.51 -3.01 26.96
CA VAL A 579 -3.79 -2.50 27.40
C VAL A 579 -3.60 -1.85 28.78
N ARG A 580 -3.84 -0.55 28.87
CA ARG A 580 -3.74 0.19 30.14
C ARG A 580 -4.82 -0.27 31.11
N ILE A 581 -4.44 -0.41 32.40
CA ILE A 581 -5.33 -0.75 33.52
C ILE A 581 -5.39 0.45 34.43
N ASP A 582 -6.58 1.03 34.57
CA ASP A 582 -6.88 2.19 35.48
C ASP A 582 -7.76 1.74 36.64
N ASP A 583 -7.32 0.72 37.38
CA ASP A 583 -8.07 0.20 38.55
C ASP A 583 -7.33 0.53 39.85
N SER A 584 -7.97 1.35 40.70
CA SER A 584 -7.41 1.82 41.95
C SER A 584 -7.17 0.71 42.99
N LYS A 585 -7.65 -0.51 42.73
CA LYS A 585 -7.35 -1.67 43.57
C LYS A 585 -5.89 -2.13 43.49
N TYR A 586 -5.22 -1.79 42.38
CA TYR A 586 -3.81 -2.15 42.17
C TYR A 586 -2.86 -1.02 42.64
N THR A 587 -1.78 -1.40 43.30
CA THR A 587 -0.80 -0.43 43.81
C THR A 587 0.15 0.01 42.68
N TYR A 588 0.68 -0.94 41.94
CA TYR A 588 1.72 -0.69 40.91
C TYR A 588 1.35 -1.14 39.51
N LEU A 589 0.40 -2.07 39.35
CA LEU A 589 -0.03 -2.55 38.04
C LEU A 589 -0.69 -1.42 37.23
N VAL A 590 -0.22 -1.21 35.98
CA VAL A 590 -0.68 -0.14 35.09
C VAL A 590 -1.10 -0.62 33.72
N GLY A 591 -0.78 -1.86 33.35
CA GLY A 591 -1.14 -2.42 32.07
C GLY A 591 -0.79 -3.90 31.94
N LYS A 592 -1.33 -4.52 30.91
CA LYS A 592 -0.99 -5.91 30.50
C LYS A 592 -0.93 -6.03 28.98
N ASN A 593 -0.14 -6.99 28.51
CA ASN A 593 -0.08 -7.34 27.10
C ASN A 593 -0.95 -8.57 26.76
N ASP A 594 -0.97 -8.94 25.50
CA ASP A 594 -1.69 -10.10 24.95
C ASP A 594 -1.18 -11.47 25.45
N ARG A 595 0.03 -11.50 26.05
CA ARG A 595 0.63 -12.67 26.71
C ARG A 595 0.29 -12.79 28.19
N ASN A 596 -0.58 -11.92 28.73
CA ASN A 596 -0.88 -11.80 30.16
C ASN A 596 0.34 -11.44 31.03
N GLU A 597 1.35 -10.78 30.46
CA GLU A 597 2.46 -10.21 31.22
C GLU A 597 2.07 -8.84 31.75
N GLY A 598 2.43 -8.52 33.00
CA GLY A 598 2.04 -7.28 33.66
C GLY A 598 3.11 -6.20 33.60
N TYR A 599 2.67 -4.94 33.47
CA TYR A 599 3.52 -3.75 33.52
C TYR A 599 3.23 -2.99 34.82
N PHE A 600 4.29 -2.77 35.59
CA PHE A 600 4.20 -2.18 36.95
C PHE A 600 5.09 -0.94 36.99
N ILE A 601 4.58 0.15 37.62
CA ILE A 601 5.33 1.40 37.77
C ILE A 601 5.43 1.75 39.27
N ILE A 602 6.66 1.68 39.81
CA ILE A 602 7.00 2.11 41.15
C ILE A 602 7.48 3.56 41.08
N TRP A 603 6.54 4.51 41.12
CA TRP A 603 6.78 5.94 40.92
C TRP A 603 5.72 6.82 41.53
N ASN A 604 6.13 7.78 42.39
CA ASN A 604 5.26 8.78 43.03
C ASN A 604 5.66 10.24 42.72
N GLY A 605 6.70 10.45 41.89
CA GLY A 605 7.18 11.77 41.46
C GLY A 605 8.64 12.02 41.82
N LYS A 606 9.14 13.21 41.48
CA LYS A 606 10.57 13.54 41.52
C LYS A 606 11.21 13.55 42.93
N ASP A 607 10.40 13.73 43.95
CA ASP A 607 10.91 13.95 45.33
C ASP A 607 10.96 12.65 46.15
N THR A 608 10.62 11.51 45.54
CA THR A 608 10.62 10.19 46.20
C THR A 608 11.59 9.25 45.47
N VAL A 609 12.41 8.54 46.25
CA VAL A 609 13.29 7.49 45.73
C VAL A 609 12.52 6.19 45.68
N GLU A 610 12.10 5.83 44.47
CA GLU A 610 11.32 4.62 44.25
C GLU A 610 12.22 3.47 43.75
N GLU A 611 12.19 2.38 44.52
CA GLU A 611 13.08 1.23 44.30
C GLU A 611 12.29 -0.08 44.18
N LEU A 612 12.78 -0.98 43.36
CA LEU A 612 12.37 -2.38 43.38
C LEU A 612 13.13 -3.08 44.51
N ASN A 613 12.53 -3.19 45.68
CA ASN A 613 13.04 -3.88 46.85
C ASN A 613 12.09 -5.02 47.30
N ARG A 614 12.37 -5.69 48.39
CA ARG A 614 11.52 -6.80 48.88
C ARG A 614 10.10 -6.42 49.21
N ALA A 615 9.87 -5.20 49.71
CA ALA A 615 8.55 -4.73 50.06
C ALA A 615 7.72 -4.39 48.83
N THR A 616 8.28 -3.58 47.90
CA THR A 616 7.62 -3.21 46.66
C THR A 616 7.38 -4.41 45.76
N TYR A 617 8.31 -5.38 45.74
CA TYR A 617 8.12 -6.62 44.99
C TYR A 617 6.97 -7.49 45.50
N ARG A 618 6.74 -7.52 46.82
CA ARG A 618 5.56 -8.21 47.38
C ARG A 618 4.25 -7.61 46.88
N GLU A 619 4.15 -6.28 46.76
CA GLU A 619 2.96 -5.62 46.21
C GLU A 619 2.84 -5.87 44.71
N VAL A 620 3.95 -5.90 43.95
CA VAL A 620 3.93 -6.32 42.53
C VAL A 620 3.36 -7.73 42.39
N LEU A 621 3.81 -8.68 43.19
CA LEU A 621 3.30 -10.06 43.15
C LEU A 621 1.82 -10.16 43.57
N LYS A 622 1.38 -9.33 44.55
CA LYS A 622 -0.01 -9.27 44.98
C LYS A 622 -0.90 -8.73 43.86
N ASP A 623 -0.50 -7.64 43.20
CA ASP A 623 -1.21 -7.08 42.05
C ASP A 623 -1.24 -8.11 40.88
N ALA A 624 -0.10 -8.75 40.55
CA ALA A 624 0.00 -9.76 39.51
C ALA A 624 -0.96 -10.93 39.76
N LYS A 625 -0.97 -11.46 41.00
CA LYS A 625 -1.85 -12.57 41.38
C LYS A 625 -3.33 -12.14 41.30
N ALA A 626 -3.67 -10.95 41.77
CA ALA A 626 -5.05 -10.44 41.74
C ALA A 626 -5.56 -10.21 40.30
N ALA A 627 -4.65 -9.94 39.34
CA ALA A 627 -4.95 -9.74 37.95
C ALA A 627 -4.77 -11.00 37.07
N GLY A 628 -4.34 -12.15 37.64
CA GLY A 628 -4.10 -13.39 36.90
C GLY A 628 -2.95 -13.30 35.90
N LEU A 629 -1.89 -12.56 36.21
CA LEU A 629 -0.77 -12.30 35.32
C LEU A 629 0.38 -13.29 35.53
N HIS A 630 1.14 -13.54 34.46
CA HIS A 630 2.27 -14.46 34.44
C HIS A 630 3.61 -13.71 34.34
N PRO A 631 4.72 -14.28 34.85
CA PRO A 631 6.06 -13.77 34.58
C PRO A 631 6.40 -13.84 33.08
N PRO A 632 7.31 -12.96 32.59
CA PRO A 632 8.01 -11.93 33.34
C PRO A 632 7.13 -10.73 33.71
N HIS A 633 7.37 -10.16 34.89
CA HIS A 633 6.75 -8.90 35.33
C HIS A 633 7.64 -7.74 34.92
N HIS A 634 7.13 -6.82 34.10
CA HIS A 634 7.85 -5.64 33.62
C HIS A 634 7.75 -4.54 34.67
N VAL A 635 8.83 -4.26 35.40
CA VAL A 635 8.84 -3.29 36.50
C VAL A 635 9.67 -2.07 36.15
N TYR A 636 9.02 -0.91 36.14
CA TYR A 636 9.65 0.40 35.96
C TYR A 636 9.89 1.06 37.31
N ALA A 637 11.15 1.36 37.64
CA ALA A 637 11.56 2.09 38.81
C ALA A 637 12.90 2.80 38.63
N ARG A 638 13.33 3.63 39.58
CA ARG A 638 14.62 4.32 39.52
C ARG A 638 15.79 3.40 39.86
N TYR A 639 15.60 2.51 40.82
CA TYR A 639 16.66 1.65 41.36
C TYR A 639 16.19 0.21 41.46
N GLU A 640 17.06 -0.72 41.14
CA GLU A 640 16.88 -2.15 41.37
C GLU A 640 17.74 -2.61 42.53
N ILE A 641 17.10 -2.89 43.67
CA ILE A 641 17.75 -3.44 44.87
C ILE A 641 17.54 -4.95 44.98
N LEU A 642 16.46 -5.45 44.38
CA LEU A 642 16.13 -6.87 44.32
C LEU A 642 16.13 -7.36 42.90
N GLN A 643 16.98 -8.36 42.60
CA GLN A 643 16.95 -9.07 41.35
C GLN A 643 16.11 -10.35 41.45
N SER A 644 15.30 -10.64 40.46
CA SER A 644 14.47 -11.84 40.34
C SER A 644 14.36 -12.31 38.92
N PRO A 645 14.48 -13.63 38.64
CA PRO A 645 14.31 -14.17 37.28
C PRO A 645 12.91 -13.97 36.70
N ASN A 646 11.93 -13.67 37.56
CA ASN A 646 10.55 -13.39 37.17
C ASN A 646 10.29 -11.91 36.86
N VAL A 647 11.31 -11.06 36.93
CA VAL A 647 11.20 -9.61 36.71
C VAL A 647 12.09 -9.19 35.54
N ARG A 648 11.54 -8.40 34.65
CA ARG A 648 12.28 -7.54 33.72
C ARG A 648 12.28 -6.12 34.26
N PHE A 649 13.44 -5.66 34.69
CA PHE A 649 13.60 -4.33 35.26
C PHE A 649 13.88 -3.27 34.19
N TRP A 650 13.17 -2.14 34.27
CA TRP A 650 13.29 -1.02 33.34
C TRP A 650 13.60 0.26 34.12
N LYS A 651 14.83 0.72 34.03
CA LYS A 651 15.29 1.88 34.81
C LYS A 651 14.71 3.20 34.27
N ILE A 652 14.15 4.02 35.15
CA ILE A 652 13.69 5.38 34.86
C ILE A 652 14.81 6.38 35.18
N PRO A 653 15.13 7.38 34.32
CA PRO A 653 14.53 7.69 33.02
C PRO A 653 15.13 6.92 31.84
N ASP A 654 16.26 6.26 32.01
CA ASP A 654 17.16 5.78 30.94
C ASP A 654 16.45 4.91 29.91
N LYS A 655 15.69 3.91 30.35
CA LYS A 655 14.97 3.01 29.44
C LYS A 655 13.78 3.69 28.75
N ILE A 656 13.15 4.66 29.39
CA ILE A 656 12.09 5.44 28.74
C ILE A 656 12.67 6.28 27.59
N LEU A 657 13.82 6.93 27.82
CA LEU A 657 14.52 7.70 26.79
C LEU A 657 15.00 6.79 25.66
N ALA A 658 15.53 5.61 25.99
CA ALA A 658 15.89 4.60 24.99
C ALA A 658 14.69 4.13 24.15
N HIS A 659 13.55 3.85 24.79
CA HIS A 659 12.33 3.48 24.09
C HIS A 659 11.76 4.57 23.18
N LEU A 660 12.21 5.80 23.33
CA LEU A 660 11.88 6.95 22.49
C LEU A 660 13.00 7.35 21.52
N GLY A 661 14.09 6.55 21.46
CA GLY A 661 15.23 6.82 20.62
C GLY A 661 16.12 7.96 21.09
N LEU A 662 16.04 8.37 22.38
CA LEU A 662 16.81 9.46 22.97
C LEU A 662 18.03 8.93 23.74
N ASN A 663 18.76 7.97 23.21
CA ASN A 663 20.07 7.61 23.75
C ASN A 663 21.12 8.65 23.35
N GLU A 664 22.14 8.87 24.21
CA GLU A 664 23.15 9.93 24.04
C GLU A 664 23.89 9.90 22.67
N ASN A 665 23.82 8.80 21.93
CA ASN A 665 24.47 8.61 20.64
C ASN A 665 23.49 8.25 19.51
N SER A 666 22.17 8.37 19.70
CA SER A 666 21.25 7.97 18.64
C SER A 666 21.08 9.09 17.61
N ASP A 667 21.77 9.01 16.52
CA ASP A 667 21.32 9.63 15.28
C ASP A 667 19.96 9.02 14.92
N GLN A 668 18.90 9.81 15.03
CA GLN A 668 17.52 9.36 14.78
C GLN A 668 17.28 8.92 13.32
N PHE A 669 18.29 9.07 12.47
CA PHE A 669 18.29 8.77 11.05
C PHE A 669 19.52 7.98 10.62
N ASN A 670 20.06 7.09 11.47
CA ASN A 670 21.08 6.15 11.01
C ASN A 670 20.48 5.30 9.87
N GLU A 671 21.13 5.35 8.71
CA GLU A 671 20.69 4.73 7.45
C GLU A 671 20.87 3.21 7.44
N ASP A 672 21.40 2.61 8.50
CA ASP A 672 21.74 1.18 8.58
C ASP A 672 20.67 0.32 9.29
N ASP A 673 19.50 0.91 9.68
CA ASP A 673 18.36 0.13 10.25
C ASP A 673 17.26 -0.16 9.21
#